data_e018ca755c0e4b95f80eb86b2cd5a250
#
_entry.id   e018ca755c0e4b95f80eb86b2cd5a250
#
_cell.length_a   1.000
_cell.length_b   1.000
_cell.length_c   1.000
_cell.angle_alpha   90.00
_cell.angle_beta   90.00
_cell.angle_gamma   90.00
#
_symmetry.space_group_name_H-M   'P 1'
#
loop_
_entity.id
_entity.type
_entity.pdbx_description
1 polymer ?
#
loop_
_entity_poly.entity_id
_entity_poly.type
_entity_poly.pdbx_seq_one_letter_code
_entity_poly.pdbx_strand_id
1 'polypeptide(L)'
;MPTDESFLRLQFLDYVFGKNKGYVCVATGTPVKGAKDKFNQKFFEWPKQRDDIGAFVVASKDKNIWFGVNLLGKAQRLKDNCLQTDIIWADLDTCHPSLLDPKPQVVVETSPDKYQALWKLDYEVPAALAEEYAKRIFEKYKINGVDSGWALTKLLRIPFTKNFKYSSVPPVKLISANEDTTDPEDFEKILIERFAEQGVDDVDMPNIDELPAPELIIHEHRHDLMKTGFNEIYFVEPGEDWSEVIWRLIAICLEAGMTREETLVVANSAKCNKYNRDGRPLLHLWHDVVKKDTIDKTFAIIAGDLDNDLKFPTIISDEESDKLEDGFIDKYIKWGSSVTDANRVYHELCGAMMLSCVLADKIHLELSFARVYPNLWGLVLGESTLTRKTTAMELAMGFVNEIDENSVISTHDASAEGMIKALADRPEKISIYYRDEVAGFFHAMSTKSYLAGMPETLTKLYDVPPIMVRPLSKETITVKKPVFIFFGGGIQDRVYETVNEDFFFSGFLPRFLVVNGESNIENLQWMGPPVSKNGKSDREVLRSELHSIVDTYQVQVVDAKIFGEDAKLSKEVEVELTDEAWLRMQETEKILTLTANESTKSNVALPTFTRMATSLLKLSILIAATRQEPRDFLITCELRDVLKASQLIQNWAPHSVHMMNNVGTTTSERLIGKVLRMIRATPGITRAEIMRRNHIQSVPARIVFDTLIERGLITQKSAGRGYKLWPV
;
A
#
# COMPACT_ATOMS: atom_id res chain seq x y z
N MET A 1 -11.99 38.17 47.24
CA MET A 1 -11.86 38.44 45.79
C MET A 1 -11.59 37.14 45.09
N PRO A 2 -12.24 36.81 43.98
CA PRO A 2 -11.88 35.64 43.24
C PRO A 2 -10.39 35.73 42.85
N THR A 3 -9.66 34.64 42.98
CA THR A 3 -8.28 34.58 42.53
C THR A 3 -8.23 34.98 41.05
N ASP A 4 -7.20 35.71 40.65
CA ASP A 4 -6.99 36.22 39.27
C ASP A 4 -7.26 35.14 38.20
N GLU A 5 -6.90 33.89 38.46
CA GLU A 5 -7.11 32.73 37.58
C GLU A 5 -8.60 32.36 37.33
N SER A 6 -9.50 32.57 38.30
CA SER A 6 -10.93 32.27 38.12
C SER A 6 -11.56 33.26 37.14
N PHE A 7 -11.14 34.49 37.15
CA PHE A 7 -11.53 35.51 36.21
C PHE A 7 -11.03 35.21 34.80
N LEU A 8 -9.76 34.82 34.66
CA LEU A 8 -9.15 34.46 33.37
C LEU A 8 -9.82 33.27 32.71
N ARG A 9 -10.25 32.26 33.50
CA ARG A 9 -11.00 31.10 32.96
C ARG A 9 -12.34 31.52 32.35
N LEU A 10 -13.05 32.41 32.98
CA LEU A 10 -14.32 32.92 32.48
C LEU A 10 -14.12 33.81 31.25
N GLN A 11 -13.08 34.67 31.24
CA GLN A 11 -12.72 35.44 30.04
C GLN A 11 -12.40 34.54 28.83
N PHE A 12 -11.74 33.43 29.07
CA PHE A 12 -11.50 32.46 28.00
C PHE A 12 -12.81 31.88 27.43
N LEU A 13 -13.76 31.50 28.28
CA LEU A 13 -15.08 31.03 27.82
C LEU A 13 -15.90 32.13 27.17
N ASP A 14 -15.78 33.38 27.64
CA ASP A 14 -16.40 34.55 27.00
C ASP A 14 -15.85 34.75 25.58
N TYR A 15 -14.56 34.56 25.38
CA TYR A 15 -13.93 34.60 24.05
C TYR A 15 -14.48 33.47 23.13
N VAL A 16 -14.61 32.27 23.65
CA VAL A 16 -15.06 31.11 22.88
C VAL A 16 -16.54 31.22 22.49
N PHE A 17 -17.43 31.57 23.44
CA PHE A 17 -18.88 31.48 23.21
C PHE A 17 -19.53 32.83 22.98
N GLY A 18 -18.85 33.91 23.30
CA GLY A 18 -19.34 35.26 23.09
C GLY A 18 -20.73 35.50 23.69
N LYS A 19 -21.58 36.15 22.90
CA LYS A 19 -22.97 36.44 23.26
C LYS A 19 -23.97 35.37 22.83
N ASN A 20 -23.50 34.28 22.25
CA ASN A 20 -24.32 33.20 21.73
C ASN A 20 -25.09 32.52 22.88
N LYS A 21 -26.22 31.90 22.57
CA LYS A 21 -27.10 31.28 23.57
C LYS A 21 -27.15 29.77 23.35
N GLY A 22 -27.05 28.99 24.42
CA GLY A 22 -27.12 27.54 24.37
C GLY A 22 -26.64 26.92 25.68
N TYR A 23 -26.33 25.64 25.67
CA TYR A 23 -25.78 24.94 26.82
C TYR A 23 -24.28 24.66 26.62
N VAL A 24 -23.46 25.07 27.58
CA VAL A 24 -22.05 24.70 27.68
C VAL A 24 -21.93 23.36 28.40
N CYS A 25 -21.27 22.40 27.84
CA CYS A 25 -20.89 21.16 28.53
C CYS A 25 -19.54 21.36 29.24
N VAL A 26 -19.50 21.22 30.56
CA VAL A 26 -18.25 21.13 31.34
C VAL A 26 -18.12 19.73 31.87
N ALA A 27 -17.03 19.07 31.53
CA ALA A 27 -16.75 17.70 31.95
C ALA A 27 -15.62 17.65 32.98
N THR A 28 -15.72 16.72 33.93
CA THR A 28 -14.69 16.47 34.94
C THR A 28 -14.37 14.96 35.00
N GLY A 29 -13.11 14.63 35.24
CA GLY A 29 -12.65 13.25 35.41
C GLY A 29 -11.58 13.15 36.48
N THR A 30 -11.59 12.06 37.25
CA THR A 30 -10.54 11.73 38.21
C THR A 30 -9.58 10.71 37.62
N PRO A 31 -8.25 10.94 37.68
CA PRO A 31 -7.26 9.96 37.22
C PRO A 31 -7.15 8.85 38.26
N VAL A 32 -7.78 7.73 38.02
CA VAL A 32 -7.57 6.52 38.81
C VAL A 32 -6.78 5.55 37.95
N LYS A 33 -5.54 5.27 38.32
CA LYS A 33 -4.70 4.25 37.65
C LYS A 33 -5.44 2.91 37.68
N GLY A 34 -5.86 2.41 36.50
CA GLY A 34 -6.45 1.09 36.31
C GLY A 34 -7.98 0.98 36.48
N ALA A 35 -8.72 2.05 36.77
CA ALA A 35 -10.19 2.09 36.74
C ALA A 35 -10.65 3.03 35.60
N LYS A 36 -11.81 2.70 34.96
CA LYS A 36 -12.47 3.67 34.06
C LYS A 36 -12.72 4.94 34.86
N ASP A 37 -12.16 6.07 34.40
CA ASP A 37 -12.37 7.38 35.00
C ASP A 37 -13.87 7.60 35.25
N LYS A 38 -14.22 8.04 36.46
CA LYS A 38 -15.59 8.55 36.70
C LYS A 38 -15.74 9.87 36.00
N PHE A 39 -16.10 9.78 34.72
CA PHE A 39 -16.34 10.91 33.86
C PHE A 39 -17.72 11.48 34.15
N ASN A 40 -17.79 12.75 34.55
CA ASN A 40 -19.03 13.43 34.82
C ASN A 40 -19.18 14.65 33.90
N GLN A 41 -20.37 14.86 33.38
CA GLN A 41 -20.70 15.98 32.51
C GLN A 41 -21.79 16.81 33.18
N LYS A 42 -21.61 18.15 33.20
CA LYS A 42 -22.61 19.09 33.68
C LYS A 42 -22.85 20.14 32.59
N PHE A 43 -24.10 20.52 32.43
CA PHE A 43 -24.54 21.41 31.38
C PHE A 43 -25.01 22.72 32.04
N PHE A 44 -24.58 23.87 31.50
CA PHE A 44 -24.91 25.19 32.01
C PHE A 44 -25.50 26.04 30.90
N GLU A 45 -26.59 26.73 31.16
CA GLU A 45 -27.22 27.66 30.23
C GLU A 45 -26.33 28.90 30.03
N TRP A 46 -25.80 29.08 28.84
CA TRP A 46 -24.92 30.20 28.50
C TRP A 46 -25.70 31.32 27.84
N PRO A 47 -25.45 32.63 28.15
CA PRO A 47 -24.51 33.15 29.18
C PRO A 47 -25.11 33.23 30.58
N LYS A 48 -26.35 32.85 30.82
CA LYS A 48 -27.09 33.04 32.05
C LYS A 48 -26.41 32.40 33.29
N GLN A 49 -25.83 31.23 33.14
CA GLN A 49 -25.16 30.51 34.22
C GLN A 49 -23.62 30.60 34.11
N ARG A 50 -23.08 31.64 33.51
CA ARG A 50 -21.65 31.86 33.33
C ARG A 50 -20.88 31.78 34.65
N ASP A 51 -21.35 32.44 35.70
CA ASP A 51 -20.70 32.47 37.01
C ASP A 51 -20.80 31.12 37.73
N ASP A 52 -21.88 30.36 37.50
CA ASP A 52 -22.02 29.00 37.99
C ASP A 52 -20.94 28.08 37.42
N ILE A 53 -20.52 28.25 36.13
CA ILE A 53 -19.40 27.52 35.52
C ILE A 53 -18.13 27.86 36.29
N GLY A 54 -17.86 29.13 36.60
CA GLY A 54 -16.68 29.54 37.37
C GLY A 54 -16.63 28.86 38.74
N ALA A 55 -17.76 28.89 39.48
CA ALA A 55 -17.87 28.20 40.77
C ALA A 55 -17.66 26.70 40.65
N PHE A 56 -18.20 26.04 39.61
CA PHE A 56 -18.03 24.60 39.37
C PHE A 56 -16.59 24.25 39.05
N VAL A 57 -15.89 25.02 38.23
CA VAL A 57 -14.47 24.80 37.90
C VAL A 57 -13.60 24.94 39.15
N VAL A 58 -13.85 25.95 40.00
CA VAL A 58 -13.13 26.13 41.28
C VAL A 58 -13.37 24.94 42.24
N ALA A 59 -14.62 24.50 42.35
CA ALA A 59 -14.96 23.32 43.18
C ALA A 59 -14.36 22.02 42.68
N SER A 60 -13.95 21.95 41.41
CA SER A 60 -13.38 20.79 40.72
C SER A 60 -11.85 20.89 40.54
N LYS A 61 -11.17 21.79 41.27
CA LYS A 61 -9.73 22.09 41.12
C LYS A 61 -8.76 20.88 41.17
N ASP A 62 -9.20 19.81 41.84
CA ASP A 62 -8.43 18.56 42.01
C ASP A 62 -8.79 17.47 40.99
N LYS A 63 -9.43 17.85 39.89
CA LYS A 63 -9.85 16.97 38.80
C LYS A 63 -9.37 17.50 37.45
N ASN A 64 -9.30 16.59 36.45
CA ASN A 64 -9.21 17.00 35.07
C ASN A 64 -10.51 17.75 34.69
N ILE A 65 -10.40 18.86 33.98
CA ILE A 65 -11.53 19.66 33.58
C ILE A 65 -11.46 19.97 32.09
N TRP A 66 -12.57 19.76 31.40
CA TRP A 66 -12.72 20.03 29.96
C TRP A 66 -14.01 20.83 29.72
N PHE A 67 -14.06 21.53 28.59
CA PHE A 67 -15.27 22.14 28.05
C PHE A 67 -15.60 21.57 26.67
N GLY A 68 -16.87 21.54 26.32
CA GLY A 68 -17.32 21.21 24.97
C GLY A 68 -17.08 22.37 24.02
N VAL A 69 -16.51 22.13 22.86
CA VAL A 69 -16.12 23.17 21.90
C VAL A 69 -17.30 23.91 21.28
N ASN A 70 -18.50 23.32 21.29
CA ASN A 70 -19.71 23.89 20.72
C ASN A 70 -20.80 24.11 21.79
N LEU A 71 -21.62 25.18 21.63
CA LEU A 71 -22.86 25.33 22.31
C LEU A 71 -23.90 24.31 21.84
N LEU A 72 -24.73 23.84 22.74
CA LEU A 72 -25.75 22.84 22.51
C LEU A 72 -27.15 23.43 22.62
N GLY A 73 -28.07 23.03 21.74
CA GLY A 73 -29.48 23.43 21.82
C GLY A 73 -30.24 22.75 22.96
N LYS A 74 -29.74 21.63 23.49
CA LYS A 74 -30.29 20.91 24.64
C LYS A 74 -29.15 20.49 25.57
N ALA A 75 -29.44 20.30 26.86
CA ALA A 75 -28.49 19.87 27.90
C ALA A 75 -28.01 18.40 27.69
N GLN A 76 -27.56 18.08 26.47
CA GLN A 76 -27.12 16.74 26.04
C GLN A 76 -26.03 16.90 25.01
N ARG A 77 -24.85 16.31 25.23
CA ARG A 77 -23.70 16.34 24.32
C ARG A 77 -23.84 15.31 23.21
N LEU A 78 -24.70 15.62 22.25
CA LEU A 78 -24.93 14.85 21.01
C LEU A 78 -24.64 15.74 19.80
N LYS A 79 -24.21 15.14 18.70
CA LYS A 79 -23.89 15.85 17.45
C LYS A 79 -25.09 16.71 16.96
N ASP A 80 -26.27 16.12 16.95
CA ASP A 80 -27.50 16.79 16.49
C ASP A 80 -27.96 17.96 17.35
N ASN A 81 -27.39 18.12 18.54
CA ASN A 81 -27.67 19.25 19.43
C ASN A 81 -26.67 20.40 19.29
N CYS A 82 -25.59 20.25 18.52
CA CYS A 82 -24.58 21.28 18.32
C CYS A 82 -25.17 22.44 17.49
N LEU A 83 -24.99 23.65 17.98
CA LEU A 83 -25.45 24.87 17.32
C LEU A 83 -24.38 25.38 16.32
N GLN A 84 -24.77 26.35 15.47
CA GLN A 84 -23.81 27.10 14.66
C GLN A 84 -22.73 27.73 15.55
N THR A 85 -21.54 27.91 15.00
CA THR A 85 -20.37 28.38 15.75
C THR A 85 -19.45 29.22 14.89
N ASP A 86 -18.76 30.14 15.53
CA ASP A 86 -17.65 30.91 14.96
C ASP A 86 -16.28 30.44 15.48
N ILE A 87 -16.23 29.22 16.04
CA ILE A 87 -15.02 28.62 16.57
C ILE A 87 -14.70 27.33 15.81
N ILE A 88 -13.48 27.22 15.31
CA ILE A 88 -12.88 25.99 14.84
C ILE A 88 -11.85 25.53 15.88
N TRP A 89 -11.62 24.25 16.00
CA TRP A 89 -10.77 23.65 17.04
C TRP A 89 -9.87 22.54 16.47
N ALA A 90 -8.73 22.36 17.14
CA ALA A 90 -7.88 21.19 16.93
C ALA A 90 -7.20 20.78 18.24
N ASP A 91 -7.10 19.48 18.44
CA ASP A 91 -6.22 18.87 19.45
C ASP A 91 -4.88 18.58 18.77
N LEU A 92 -3.92 19.49 18.97
CA LEU A 92 -2.65 19.46 18.23
C LEU A 92 -1.72 18.36 18.74
N ASP A 93 -1.96 17.86 19.96
CA ASP A 93 -1.06 16.95 20.69
C ASP A 93 0.41 17.41 20.56
N THR A 94 1.24 16.75 19.74
CA THR A 94 2.66 17.09 19.56
C THR A 94 2.95 18.05 18.40
N CYS A 95 1.94 18.41 17.59
CA CYS A 95 2.10 19.37 16.50
C CYS A 95 2.34 20.78 17.06
N HIS A 96 3.49 21.38 16.70
CA HIS A 96 3.79 22.73 17.15
C HIS A 96 2.92 23.77 16.43
N PRO A 97 2.27 24.72 17.14
CA PRO A 97 1.32 25.68 16.55
C PRO A 97 1.90 26.57 15.44
N SER A 98 3.22 26.76 15.39
CA SER A 98 3.88 27.54 14.34
C SER A 98 3.80 26.91 12.95
N LEU A 99 3.49 25.62 12.84
CA LEU A 99 3.34 24.91 11.57
C LEU A 99 1.98 25.15 10.92
N LEU A 100 0.98 25.59 11.70
CA LEU A 100 -0.40 25.72 11.22
C LEU A 100 -0.59 26.93 10.31
N ASP A 101 -1.41 26.73 9.29
CA ASP A 101 -1.87 27.75 8.38
C ASP A 101 -3.33 27.43 7.97
N PRO A 102 -4.32 28.30 8.29
CA PRO A 102 -4.19 29.61 8.95
C PRO A 102 -3.70 29.53 10.40
N LYS A 103 -3.13 30.63 10.90
CA LYS A 103 -2.64 30.72 12.28
C LYS A 103 -3.80 30.75 13.28
N PRO A 104 -3.73 29.95 14.37
CA PRO A 104 -4.77 29.99 15.39
C PRO A 104 -4.69 31.25 16.23
N GLN A 105 -5.86 31.80 16.61
CA GLN A 105 -5.97 32.94 17.51
C GLN A 105 -5.68 32.53 18.95
N VAL A 106 -6.05 31.31 19.34
CA VAL A 106 -5.80 30.81 20.69
C VAL A 106 -4.97 29.55 20.65
N VAL A 107 -3.93 29.52 21.48
CA VAL A 107 -3.10 28.34 21.71
C VAL A 107 -3.03 28.04 23.20
N VAL A 108 -3.33 26.78 23.55
CA VAL A 108 -3.30 26.28 24.93
C VAL A 108 -2.27 25.13 25.01
N GLU A 109 -1.30 25.25 25.92
CA GLU A 109 -0.38 24.12 26.28
C GLU A 109 -1.04 23.30 27.38
N THR A 110 -1.38 22.04 27.08
CA THR A 110 -2.08 21.15 28.01
C THR A 110 -1.14 20.36 28.92
N SER A 111 0.10 20.21 28.50
CA SER A 111 1.26 19.65 29.19
C SER A 111 2.51 19.99 28.36
N PRO A 112 3.74 19.84 28.85
CA PRO A 112 4.92 20.18 28.08
C PRO A 112 4.90 19.60 26.67
N ASP A 113 5.08 20.48 25.67
CA ASP A 113 5.09 20.18 24.23
C ASP A 113 3.79 19.54 23.68
N LYS A 114 2.65 19.76 24.34
CA LYS A 114 1.33 19.31 23.87
C LYS A 114 0.34 20.45 23.86
N TYR A 115 -0.28 20.67 22.71
CA TYR A 115 -1.05 21.85 22.42
C TYR A 115 -2.48 21.56 22.00
N GLN A 116 -3.34 22.58 22.17
CA GLN A 116 -4.68 22.71 21.60
C GLN A 116 -4.80 24.07 20.98
N ALA A 117 -5.55 24.20 19.90
CA ALA A 117 -5.73 25.47 19.20
C ALA A 117 -7.21 25.76 18.91
N LEU A 118 -7.54 27.05 18.88
CA LEU A 118 -8.84 27.55 18.45
C LEU A 118 -8.64 28.68 17.43
N TRP A 119 -9.51 28.69 16.43
CA TRP A 119 -9.65 29.78 15.46
C TRP A 119 -11.00 30.45 15.66
N LYS A 120 -11.01 31.77 15.73
CA LYS A 120 -12.22 32.60 15.73
C LYS A 120 -12.52 32.99 14.30
N LEU A 121 -13.70 32.67 13.81
CA LEU A 121 -14.13 33.03 12.46
C LEU A 121 -14.71 34.44 12.40
N ASP A 122 -14.71 35.06 11.20
CA ASP A 122 -15.34 36.36 10.95
C ASP A 122 -16.84 36.30 11.12
N TYR A 123 -17.47 35.18 10.93
CA TYR A 123 -18.90 34.92 11.09
C TYR A 123 -19.19 33.46 11.48
N GLU A 124 -20.41 33.26 12.04
CA GLU A 124 -20.83 31.89 12.41
C GLU A 124 -21.09 31.01 11.20
N VAL A 125 -20.66 29.77 11.29
CA VAL A 125 -20.92 28.74 10.29
C VAL A 125 -21.77 27.60 10.88
N PRO A 126 -22.54 26.87 10.06
CA PRO A 126 -23.24 25.66 10.52
C PRO A 126 -22.29 24.65 11.19
N ALA A 127 -22.77 23.99 12.25
CA ALA A 127 -21.97 23.04 13.02
C ALA A 127 -21.28 21.97 12.13
N ALA A 128 -22.00 21.48 11.12
CA ALA A 128 -21.44 20.48 10.19
C ALA A 128 -20.25 21.02 9.38
N LEU A 129 -20.25 22.30 9.03
CA LEU A 129 -19.16 22.95 8.32
C LEU A 129 -17.95 23.18 9.24
N ALA A 130 -18.20 23.58 10.49
CA ALA A 130 -17.14 23.70 11.49
C ALA A 130 -16.45 22.37 11.77
N GLU A 131 -17.20 21.26 11.82
CA GLU A 131 -16.65 19.90 11.93
C GLU A 131 -15.77 19.54 10.73
N GLU A 132 -16.20 19.92 9.54
CA GLU A 132 -15.42 19.70 8.32
C GLU A 132 -14.10 20.47 8.34
N TYR A 133 -14.13 21.76 8.74
CA TYR A 133 -12.91 22.56 8.86
C TYR A 133 -11.93 21.99 9.91
N ALA A 134 -12.44 21.60 11.08
CA ALA A 134 -11.63 20.93 12.08
C ALA A 134 -11.02 19.62 11.56
N LYS A 135 -11.77 18.87 10.75
CA LYS A 135 -11.29 17.66 10.10
C LYS A 135 -10.21 17.94 9.04
N ARG A 136 -10.33 19.02 8.28
CA ARG A 136 -9.30 19.44 7.30
C ARG A 136 -7.97 19.76 7.98
N ILE A 137 -8.00 20.47 9.12
CA ILE A 137 -6.80 20.70 9.93
C ILE A 137 -6.18 19.39 10.37
N PHE A 138 -6.98 18.46 10.90
CA PHE A 138 -6.48 17.13 11.27
C PHE A 138 -5.83 16.42 10.08
N GLU A 139 -6.50 16.30 8.95
CA GLU A 139 -6.00 15.58 7.78
C GLU A 139 -4.70 16.21 7.23
N LYS A 140 -4.60 17.53 7.17
CA LYS A 140 -3.39 18.24 6.71
C LYS A 140 -2.20 18.04 7.65
N TYR A 141 -2.42 18.02 8.96
CA TYR A 141 -1.35 18.04 9.96
C TYR A 141 -1.23 16.78 10.83
N LYS A 142 -1.95 15.69 10.50
CA LYS A 142 -1.86 14.41 11.24
C LYS A 142 -0.42 13.84 11.26
N ILE A 143 0.35 14.00 10.18
CA ILE A 143 1.75 13.59 10.11
C ILE A 143 2.63 14.40 11.07
N ASN A 144 2.24 15.67 11.36
CA ASN A 144 2.93 16.54 12.30
C ASN A 144 2.50 16.31 13.76
N GLY A 145 1.55 15.41 14.02
CA GLY A 145 1.15 15.00 15.36
C GLY A 145 -0.19 15.56 15.85
N VAL A 146 -1.05 16.11 14.97
CA VAL A 146 -2.42 16.49 15.31
C VAL A 146 -3.25 15.24 15.55
N ASP A 147 -4.01 15.21 16.67
CA ASP A 147 -4.90 14.09 17.03
C ASP A 147 -6.27 14.19 16.33
N SER A 148 -6.93 13.03 16.17
CA SER A 148 -8.25 12.85 15.52
C SER A 148 -9.43 13.46 16.30
N GLY A 149 -9.23 14.63 16.89
CA GLY A 149 -10.17 15.32 17.76
C GLY A 149 -11.14 16.29 17.08
N TRP A 150 -11.50 16.08 15.82
CA TRP A 150 -12.30 16.99 15.01
C TRP A 150 -13.82 16.91 15.23
N ALA A 151 -14.35 15.93 15.98
CA ALA A 151 -15.81 15.77 16.16
C ALA A 151 -16.45 16.96 16.87
N LEU A 152 -17.69 17.33 16.48
CA LEU A 152 -18.50 18.40 17.08
C LEU A 152 -18.62 18.33 18.60
N THR A 153 -18.59 17.14 19.14
CA THR A 153 -18.70 16.87 20.57
C THR A 153 -17.35 16.79 21.28
N LYS A 154 -16.26 17.27 20.65
CA LYS A 154 -14.91 17.28 21.26
C LYS A 154 -14.91 18.06 22.58
N LEU A 155 -14.10 17.56 23.50
CA LEU A 155 -13.82 18.23 24.77
C LEU A 155 -12.36 18.67 24.76
N LEU A 156 -12.13 19.95 25.03
CA LEU A 156 -10.82 20.56 25.18
C LEU A 156 -10.57 20.99 26.62
N ARG A 157 -9.32 21.10 27.05
CA ARG A 157 -8.96 21.52 28.40
C ARG A 157 -9.17 23.02 28.56
N ILE A 158 -9.71 23.44 29.72
CA ILE A 158 -9.82 24.82 30.08
C ILE A 158 -8.44 25.32 30.56
N PRO A 159 -7.90 26.42 30.01
CA PRO A 159 -6.65 27.01 30.50
C PRO A 159 -6.77 27.46 31.98
N PHE A 160 -5.64 27.63 32.63
CA PHE A 160 -5.52 27.95 34.08
C PHE A 160 -6.10 26.84 34.98
N THR A 161 -6.21 25.59 34.50
CA THR A 161 -6.51 24.38 35.28
C THR A 161 -5.26 23.46 35.36
N LYS A 162 -5.42 22.31 35.95
CA LYS A 162 -4.31 21.33 36.07
C LYS A 162 -4.59 20.05 35.28
N ASN A 163 -3.54 19.46 34.73
CA ASN A 163 -3.63 18.20 33.99
C ASN A 163 -3.21 17.01 34.87
N PHE A 164 -4.19 16.33 35.45
CA PHE A 164 -3.97 15.19 36.33
C PHE A 164 -3.73 13.86 35.56
N LYS A 165 -3.58 13.90 34.24
CA LYS A 165 -3.19 12.71 33.46
C LYS A 165 -1.76 12.27 33.78
N TYR A 166 -0.91 13.20 34.19
CA TYR A 166 0.50 12.97 34.48
C TYR A 166 0.78 13.09 35.99
N SER A 167 1.73 12.32 36.49
CA SER A 167 2.14 12.37 37.91
C SER A 167 2.72 13.73 38.35
N SER A 168 3.32 14.46 37.39
CA SER A 168 3.83 15.83 37.60
C SER A 168 2.75 16.88 37.71
N VAL A 169 1.50 16.55 37.38
CA VAL A 169 0.33 17.44 37.39
C VAL A 169 0.62 18.83 36.78
N PRO A 170 1.04 18.90 35.49
CA PRO A 170 1.40 20.16 34.89
C PRO A 170 0.20 21.12 34.78
N PRO A 171 0.43 22.45 34.86
CA PRO A 171 -0.61 23.44 34.62
C PRO A 171 -0.99 23.46 33.14
N VAL A 172 -2.28 23.70 32.86
CA VAL A 172 -2.79 24.00 31.51
C VAL A 172 -2.63 25.49 31.30
N LYS A 173 -1.76 25.89 30.35
CA LYS A 173 -1.39 27.29 30.14
C LYS A 173 -2.01 27.86 28.88
N LEU A 174 -2.46 29.08 28.91
CA LEU A 174 -2.75 29.86 27.71
C LEU A 174 -1.43 30.45 27.20
N ILE A 175 -1.01 30.06 26.01
CA ILE A 175 0.26 30.45 25.38
C ILE A 175 0.06 31.75 24.59
N SER A 176 -1.02 31.82 23.80
CA SER A 176 -1.39 33.02 23.05
C SER A 176 -2.89 33.13 22.92
N ALA A 177 -3.37 34.37 22.89
CA ALA A 177 -4.73 34.74 22.50
C ALA A 177 -4.67 36.13 21.87
N ASN A 178 -5.38 36.33 20.76
CA ASN A 178 -5.55 37.65 20.14
C ASN A 178 -7.01 37.82 19.70
N GLU A 179 -7.36 39.00 19.27
CA GLU A 179 -8.75 39.37 18.86
C GLU A 179 -8.92 39.25 17.32
N ASP A 180 -7.90 38.81 16.60
CA ASP A 180 -7.99 38.61 15.16
C ASP A 180 -9.03 37.53 14.86
N THR A 181 -9.52 37.51 13.63
CA THR A 181 -10.45 36.52 13.12
C THR A 181 -9.89 35.90 11.85
N THR A 182 -10.41 34.74 11.46
CA THR A 182 -10.02 33.99 10.27
C THR A 182 -11.23 33.90 9.34
N ASP A 183 -11.03 34.20 8.07
CA ASP A 183 -12.05 33.94 7.05
C ASP A 183 -12.31 32.42 6.94
N PRO A 184 -13.56 31.97 7.05
CA PRO A 184 -13.92 30.56 6.80
C PRO A 184 -13.36 30.00 5.49
N GLU A 185 -13.24 30.79 4.42
CA GLU A 185 -12.67 30.39 3.14
C GLU A 185 -11.20 29.93 3.26
N ASP A 186 -10.45 30.39 4.26
CA ASP A 186 -9.07 29.95 4.47
C ASP A 186 -9.00 28.48 4.89
N PHE A 187 -10.03 27.96 5.55
CA PHE A 187 -10.14 26.52 5.82
C PHE A 187 -10.56 25.72 4.60
N GLU A 188 -11.27 26.32 3.67
CA GLU A 188 -11.64 25.69 2.40
C GLU A 188 -10.44 25.52 1.47
N LYS A 189 -9.47 26.44 1.52
CA LYS A 189 -8.18 26.37 0.84
C LYS A 189 -7.25 25.30 1.41
N ILE A 190 -7.53 24.75 2.58
CA ILE A 190 -6.77 23.62 3.14
C ILE A 190 -7.06 22.38 2.28
N LEU A 191 -6.13 22.07 1.38
CA LEU A 191 -6.17 20.84 0.59
C LEU A 191 -5.86 19.64 1.48
N ILE A 192 -6.73 18.64 1.45
CA ILE A 192 -6.48 17.37 2.11
C ILE A 192 -5.67 16.51 1.13
N GLU A 193 -4.55 15.94 1.57
CA GLU A 193 -3.69 15.06 0.74
C GLU A 193 -4.47 13.96 0.00
N ARG A 194 -5.61 13.51 0.54
CA ARG A 194 -6.52 12.60 -0.17
C ARG A 194 -7.00 13.11 -1.53
N PHE A 195 -6.99 14.41 -1.77
CA PHE A 195 -7.36 14.98 -3.07
C PHE A 195 -6.12 15.13 -3.97
N ALA A 196 -4.94 15.35 -3.40
CA ALA A 196 -3.67 15.35 -4.15
C ALA A 196 -3.32 13.93 -4.67
N GLU A 197 -3.53 12.88 -3.87
CA GLU A 197 -3.34 11.48 -4.29
C GLU A 197 -4.31 11.03 -5.40
N GLN A 198 -5.41 11.76 -5.62
CA GLN A 198 -6.40 11.45 -6.66
C GLN A 198 -6.27 12.33 -7.92
N GLY A 199 -5.17 13.07 -8.08
CA GLY A 199 -4.93 13.91 -9.27
C GLY A 199 -5.91 15.09 -9.39
N VAL A 200 -6.46 15.57 -8.26
CA VAL A 200 -7.24 16.80 -8.19
C VAL A 200 -6.30 17.91 -7.74
N ASP A 201 -5.22 18.11 -8.52
CA ASP A 201 -4.39 19.31 -8.42
C ASP A 201 -5.19 20.50 -8.94
N ASP A 202 -5.26 21.58 -8.15
CA ASP A 202 -5.67 22.96 -8.53
C ASP A 202 -6.68 23.03 -9.69
N VAL A 203 -7.85 22.42 -9.53
CA VAL A 203 -8.94 22.68 -10.47
C VAL A 203 -9.61 23.96 -9.99
N ASP A 204 -9.15 25.10 -10.48
CA ASP A 204 -9.81 26.37 -10.28
C ASP A 204 -11.31 26.22 -10.52
N MET A 205 -12.12 26.59 -9.52
CA MET A 205 -13.56 26.55 -9.67
C MET A 205 -13.95 27.56 -10.76
N PRO A 206 -14.71 27.14 -11.80
CA PRO A 206 -15.09 28.02 -12.87
C PRO A 206 -15.99 29.15 -12.35
N ASN A 207 -15.87 30.32 -12.95
CA ASN A 207 -16.82 31.41 -12.70
C ASN A 207 -18.18 31.03 -13.32
N ILE A 208 -19.14 30.68 -12.45
CA ILE A 208 -20.45 30.19 -12.91
C ILE A 208 -21.25 31.23 -13.68
N ASP A 209 -20.98 32.52 -13.47
CA ASP A 209 -21.66 33.65 -14.15
C ASP A 209 -21.20 33.82 -15.63
N GLU A 210 -20.09 33.21 -16.00
CA GLU A 210 -19.55 33.20 -17.35
C GLU A 210 -20.00 31.98 -18.17
N LEU A 211 -20.67 31.01 -17.54
CA LEU A 211 -21.13 29.76 -18.13
C LEU A 211 -22.57 29.94 -18.71
N PRO A 212 -22.97 29.09 -19.67
CA PRO A 212 -24.33 29.12 -20.23
C PRO A 212 -25.37 28.87 -19.12
N ALA A 213 -26.57 29.46 -19.28
CA ALA A 213 -27.68 29.24 -18.36
C ALA A 213 -28.08 27.73 -18.33
N PRO A 214 -28.51 27.20 -17.17
CA PRO A 214 -28.80 25.78 -17.01
C PRO A 214 -29.85 25.26 -18.01
N GLU A 215 -30.82 26.08 -18.41
CA GLU A 215 -31.84 25.70 -19.37
C GLU A 215 -31.26 25.46 -20.80
N LEU A 216 -30.22 26.19 -21.17
CA LEU A 216 -29.53 26.01 -22.45
C LEU A 216 -28.73 24.71 -22.45
N ILE A 217 -28.01 24.45 -21.38
CA ILE A 217 -27.21 23.19 -21.19
C ILE A 217 -28.15 21.98 -21.22
N ILE A 218 -29.24 22.03 -20.43
CA ILE A 218 -30.25 20.94 -20.38
C ILE A 218 -30.88 20.73 -21.80
N HIS A 219 -31.13 21.81 -22.56
CA HIS A 219 -31.67 21.70 -23.90
C HIS A 219 -30.69 21.03 -24.87
N GLU A 220 -29.41 21.34 -24.78
CA GLU A 220 -28.35 20.76 -25.62
C GLU A 220 -28.20 19.25 -25.37
N HIS A 221 -28.23 18.81 -24.12
CA HIS A 221 -28.11 17.41 -23.71
C HIS A 221 -29.46 16.67 -23.58
N ARG A 222 -30.56 17.30 -24.03
CA ARG A 222 -31.94 16.80 -23.83
C ARG A 222 -32.15 15.34 -24.26
N HIS A 223 -31.56 14.93 -25.37
CA HIS A 223 -31.76 13.59 -25.93
C HIS A 223 -31.26 12.49 -24.96
N ASP A 224 -30.14 12.70 -24.29
CA ASP A 224 -29.52 11.72 -23.38
C ASP A 224 -30.10 11.84 -21.99
N LEU A 225 -30.45 13.03 -21.52
CA LEU A 225 -31.10 13.24 -20.24
C LEU A 225 -32.52 12.61 -20.19
N MET A 226 -33.26 12.61 -21.29
CA MET A 226 -34.60 12.00 -21.32
C MET A 226 -34.59 10.48 -21.06
N LYS A 227 -33.46 9.80 -21.20
CA LYS A 227 -33.31 8.35 -20.99
C LYS A 227 -33.03 7.98 -19.54
N THR A 228 -32.77 8.96 -18.65
CA THR A 228 -32.13 8.73 -17.36
C THR A 228 -32.96 9.03 -16.12
N GLY A 229 -34.20 9.50 -16.26
CA GLY A 229 -35.03 9.95 -15.13
C GLY A 229 -34.56 11.30 -14.53
N PHE A 230 -33.83 12.12 -15.28
CA PHE A 230 -33.32 13.43 -14.90
C PHE A 230 -34.42 14.34 -14.32
N ASN A 231 -35.58 14.44 -15.00
CA ASN A 231 -36.67 15.31 -14.59
C ASN A 231 -37.26 14.95 -13.21
N GLU A 232 -37.21 13.66 -12.83
CA GLU A 232 -37.73 13.19 -11.55
C GLU A 232 -36.82 13.60 -10.38
N ILE A 233 -35.57 13.98 -10.66
CA ILE A 233 -34.57 14.36 -9.68
C ILE A 233 -34.34 15.88 -9.69
N TYR A 234 -34.19 16.49 -10.87
CA TYR A 234 -33.84 17.90 -11.01
C TYR A 234 -34.92 18.84 -10.49
N PHE A 235 -36.20 18.56 -10.78
CA PHE A 235 -37.33 19.43 -10.45
C PHE A 235 -38.00 19.10 -9.09
N VAL A 236 -37.53 18.11 -8.36
CA VAL A 236 -38.18 17.62 -7.14
C VAL A 236 -37.28 17.79 -5.93
N GLU A 237 -37.85 18.29 -4.84
CA GLU A 237 -37.16 18.30 -3.55
C GLU A 237 -37.20 16.88 -2.93
N PRO A 238 -36.05 16.30 -2.55
CA PRO A 238 -36.01 14.99 -1.89
C PRO A 238 -36.72 15.04 -0.53
N GLY A 239 -37.50 14.01 -0.22
CA GLY A 239 -38.07 13.85 1.13
C GLY A 239 -37.02 13.39 2.15
N GLU A 240 -36.18 12.46 1.75
CA GLU A 240 -35.09 11.88 2.55
C GLU A 240 -33.85 11.74 1.66
N ASP A 241 -32.66 11.61 2.27
CA ASP A 241 -31.36 11.36 1.62
C ASP A 241 -30.95 12.30 0.47
N TRP A 242 -30.90 13.59 0.78
CA TRP A 242 -30.45 14.63 -0.16
C TRP A 242 -29.03 14.38 -0.71
N SER A 243 -28.19 13.67 0.05
CA SER A 243 -26.83 13.39 -0.36
C SER A 243 -26.77 12.37 -1.50
N GLU A 244 -27.60 11.34 -1.45
CA GLU A 244 -27.70 10.34 -2.51
C GLU A 244 -28.31 10.95 -3.77
N VAL A 245 -29.35 11.75 -3.62
CA VAL A 245 -30.10 12.33 -4.74
C VAL A 245 -29.23 13.33 -5.53
N ILE A 246 -28.51 14.25 -4.87
CA ILE A 246 -27.62 15.18 -5.59
C ILE A 246 -26.45 14.44 -6.25
N TRP A 247 -25.90 13.41 -5.61
CA TRP A 247 -24.83 12.57 -6.17
C TRP A 247 -25.30 11.82 -7.43
N ARG A 248 -26.54 11.33 -7.40
CA ARG A 248 -27.16 10.70 -8.57
C ARG A 248 -27.43 11.69 -9.70
N LEU A 249 -27.85 12.93 -9.41
CA LEU A 249 -28.01 13.98 -10.42
C LEU A 249 -26.68 14.29 -11.11
N ILE A 250 -25.60 14.45 -10.35
CA ILE A 250 -24.25 14.70 -10.89
C ILE A 250 -23.85 13.57 -11.84
N ALA A 251 -24.07 12.30 -11.43
CA ALA A 251 -23.81 11.14 -12.28
C ALA A 251 -24.58 11.21 -13.60
N ILE A 252 -25.88 11.47 -13.54
CA ILE A 252 -26.73 11.58 -14.74
C ILE A 252 -26.24 12.67 -15.71
N CYS A 253 -25.82 13.84 -15.19
CA CYS A 253 -25.29 14.91 -16.00
C CYS A 253 -23.99 14.52 -16.71
N LEU A 254 -23.07 13.91 -16.01
CA LEU A 254 -21.79 13.42 -16.56
C LEU A 254 -22.00 12.28 -17.59
N GLU A 255 -22.89 11.34 -17.30
CA GLU A 255 -23.27 10.25 -18.21
C GLU A 255 -23.96 10.76 -19.50
N ALA A 256 -24.69 11.88 -19.42
CA ALA A 256 -25.27 12.56 -20.56
C ALA A 256 -24.22 13.33 -21.40
N GLY A 257 -22.94 13.28 -21.03
CA GLY A 257 -21.84 13.93 -21.77
C GLY A 257 -21.60 15.39 -21.42
N MET A 258 -22.19 15.91 -20.32
CA MET A 258 -21.89 17.25 -19.82
C MET A 258 -20.46 17.36 -19.30
N THR A 259 -19.83 18.51 -19.51
CA THR A 259 -18.56 18.85 -18.86
C THR A 259 -18.73 19.01 -17.35
N ARG A 260 -17.62 19.10 -16.61
CA ARG A 260 -17.67 19.41 -15.16
C ARG A 260 -18.35 20.73 -14.87
N GLU A 261 -18.02 21.74 -15.68
CA GLU A 261 -18.55 23.11 -15.60
C GLU A 261 -20.05 23.13 -15.86
N GLU A 262 -20.50 22.48 -16.92
CA GLU A 262 -21.93 22.34 -17.26
C GLU A 262 -22.69 21.56 -16.17
N THR A 263 -22.11 20.49 -15.64
CA THR A 263 -22.68 19.70 -14.55
C THR A 263 -22.79 20.55 -13.28
N LEU A 264 -21.80 21.39 -12.97
CA LEU A 264 -21.86 22.32 -11.85
C LEU A 264 -23.03 23.28 -11.98
N VAL A 265 -23.20 23.92 -13.15
CA VAL A 265 -24.30 24.88 -13.42
C VAL A 265 -25.66 24.20 -13.23
N VAL A 266 -25.85 23.03 -13.85
CA VAL A 266 -27.10 22.27 -13.79
C VAL A 266 -27.37 21.78 -12.35
N ALA A 267 -26.39 21.20 -11.67
CA ALA A 267 -26.58 20.72 -10.29
C ALA A 267 -26.79 21.87 -9.31
N ASN A 268 -26.19 23.03 -9.54
CA ASN A 268 -26.39 24.21 -8.69
C ASN A 268 -27.84 24.74 -8.75
N SER A 269 -28.46 24.69 -9.92
CA SER A 269 -29.85 25.16 -10.14
C SER A 269 -30.91 24.11 -9.75
N ALA A 270 -30.51 22.88 -9.45
CA ALA A 270 -31.43 21.79 -9.13
C ALA A 270 -32.11 21.95 -7.76
N LYS A 271 -33.40 21.57 -7.68
CA LYS A 271 -34.14 21.60 -6.40
C LYS A 271 -33.59 20.62 -5.37
N CYS A 272 -32.91 19.58 -5.78
CA CYS A 272 -32.27 18.59 -4.91
C CYS A 272 -30.89 19.04 -4.40
N ASN A 273 -30.44 20.26 -4.67
CA ASN A 273 -29.13 20.76 -4.25
C ASN A 273 -29.11 20.97 -2.72
N LYS A 274 -28.53 20.00 -2.00
CA LYS A 274 -28.35 20.06 -0.54
C LYS A 274 -27.46 21.22 -0.10
N TYR A 275 -26.51 21.65 -0.93
CA TYR A 275 -25.58 22.73 -0.58
C TYR A 275 -26.29 24.07 -0.52
N ASN A 276 -27.19 24.36 -1.48
CA ASN A 276 -28.04 25.54 -1.44
C ASN A 276 -29.01 25.51 -0.25
N ARG A 277 -29.61 24.33 0.03
CA ARG A 277 -30.47 24.18 1.21
C ARG A 277 -29.73 24.44 2.52
N ASP A 278 -28.51 23.95 2.65
CA ASP A 278 -27.71 24.02 3.87
C ASP A 278 -26.86 25.32 3.96
N GLY A 279 -26.98 26.23 2.97
CA GLY A 279 -26.22 27.48 2.92
C GLY A 279 -24.70 27.26 2.77
N ARG A 280 -24.29 26.20 2.10
CA ARG A 280 -22.88 25.86 1.90
C ARG A 280 -22.33 26.53 0.64
N PRO A 281 -21.03 26.88 0.61
CA PRO A 281 -20.38 27.42 -0.57
C PRO A 281 -20.48 26.50 -1.80
N LEU A 282 -20.55 27.11 -2.98
CA LEU A 282 -20.60 26.43 -4.28
C LEU A 282 -19.40 25.48 -4.49
N LEU A 283 -18.27 25.80 -3.90
CA LEU A 283 -17.06 24.98 -3.94
C LEU A 283 -17.29 23.53 -3.46
N HIS A 284 -18.20 23.31 -2.52
CA HIS A 284 -18.52 21.95 -2.07
C HIS A 284 -19.25 21.14 -3.15
N LEU A 285 -20.12 21.78 -3.90
CA LEU A 285 -20.77 21.14 -5.04
C LEU A 285 -19.75 20.87 -6.16
N TRP A 286 -18.85 21.84 -6.41
CA TRP A 286 -17.75 21.66 -7.37
C TRP A 286 -16.87 20.46 -7.00
N HIS A 287 -16.48 20.33 -5.75
CA HIS A 287 -15.72 19.16 -5.29
C HIS A 287 -16.47 17.84 -5.52
N ASP A 288 -17.78 17.80 -5.28
CA ASP A 288 -18.56 16.60 -5.57
C ASP A 288 -18.64 16.30 -7.07
N VAL A 289 -18.75 17.31 -7.92
CA VAL A 289 -18.74 17.17 -9.40
C VAL A 289 -17.38 16.64 -9.87
N VAL A 290 -16.28 17.28 -9.44
CA VAL A 290 -14.91 16.85 -9.79
C VAL A 290 -14.63 15.45 -9.28
N LYS A 291 -15.03 15.17 -8.04
CA LYS A 291 -14.85 13.84 -7.44
C LYS A 291 -15.62 12.77 -8.20
N LYS A 292 -16.86 13.03 -8.59
CA LYS A 292 -17.68 12.08 -9.35
C LYS A 292 -17.10 11.84 -10.75
N ASP A 293 -16.75 12.89 -11.47
CA ASP A 293 -16.12 12.78 -12.79
C ASP A 293 -14.76 12.06 -12.71
N THR A 294 -13.94 12.34 -11.69
CA THR A 294 -12.67 11.65 -11.46
C THR A 294 -12.90 10.20 -11.11
N ILE A 295 -13.88 9.89 -10.25
CA ILE A 295 -14.29 8.53 -9.92
C ILE A 295 -14.75 7.82 -11.19
N ASP A 296 -15.63 8.43 -12.00
CA ASP A 296 -16.15 7.82 -13.22
C ASP A 296 -15.06 7.67 -14.30
N LYS A 297 -14.14 8.62 -14.43
CA LYS A 297 -12.94 8.50 -15.29
C LYS A 297 -11.96 7.46 -14.75
N THR A 298 -11.74 7.40 -13.45
CA THR A 298 -10.93 6.36 -12.81
C THR A 298 -11.61 5.00 -12.96
N PHE A 299 -12.94 4.94 -12.87
CA PHE A 299 -13.70 3.73 -13.17
C PHE A 299 -13.77 3.39 -14.66
N ALA A 300 -13.80 4.36 -15.57
CA ALA A 300 -13.64 4.15 -16.99
C ALA A 300 -12.21 3.69 -17.33
N ILE A 301 -11.21 4.23 -16.67
CA ILE A 301 -9.81 3.76 -16.71
C ILE A 301 -9.72 2.37 -16.08
N ILE A 302 -10.31 2.10 -14.93
CA ILE A 302 -10.34 0.77 -14.30
C ILE A 302 -11.20 -0.21 -15.11
N ALA A 303 -12.30 0.22 -15.76
CA ALA A 303 -13.08 -0.61 -16.66
C ALA A 303 -12.36 -0.80 -18.01
N GLY A 304 -11.64 0.18 -18.49
CA GLY A 304 -10.70 0.10 -19.63
C GLY A 304 -9.41 -0.66 -19.25
N ASP A 305 -8.93 -0.54 -18.00
CA ASP A 305 -7.79 -1.30 -17.47
C ASP A 305 -8.09 -2.78 -17.24
N LEU A 306 -9.34 -3.19 -17.15
CA LEU A 306 -9.69 -4.60 -17.19
C LEU A 306 -9.51 -5.22 -18.60
N ASP A 307 -9.42 -4.39 -19.63
CA ASP A 307 -8.98 -4.79 -20.98
C ASP A 307 -7.52 -4.39 -21.28
N ASN A 308 -6.91 -3.53 -20.44
CA ASN A 308 -5.51 -3.09 -20.49
C ASN A 308 -4.72 -3.65 -19.29
N ASP A 309 -4.94 -4.90 -18.93
CA ASP A 309 -4.03 -5.62 -18.04
C ASP A 309 -2.62 -5.52 -18.63
N LEU A 310 -1.69 -4.95 -17.85
CA LEU A 310 -0.27 -4.94 -18.21
C LEU A 310 0.11 -6.36 -18.67
N LYS A 311 0.55 -6.48 -19.92
CA LYS A 311 1.02 -7.75 -20.46
C LYS A 311 2.53 -7.73 -20.54
N PHE A 312 3.13 -8.84 -20.20
CA PHE A 312 4.55 -9.02 -20.42
C PHE A 312 4.82 -9.17 -21.92
N PRO A 313 5.80 -8.46 -22.49
CA PRO A 313 6.12 -8.59 -23.91
C PRO A 313 6.78 -9.94 -24.19
N THR A 314 6.65 -10.42 -25.41
CA THR A 314 7.39 -11.61 -25.86
C THR A 314 8.87 -11.27 -26.00
N ILE A 315 9.74 -11.90 -25.23
CA ILE A 315 11.20 -11.71 -25.26
C ILE A 315 11.95 -12.88 -25.90
N ILE A 316 11.26 -13.98 -26.16
CA ILE A 316 11.77 -15.13 -26.92
C ILE A 316 10.63 -15.69 -27.77
N SER A 317 10.92 -16.05 -29.01
CA SER A 317 9.95 -16.71 -29.89
C SER A 317 9.82 -18.22 -29.59
N ASP A 318 8.69 -18.81 -30.01
CA ASP A 318 8.48 -20.25 -29.88
C ASP A 318 9.53 -21.03 -30.66
N GLU A 319 9.94 -20.57 -31.86
CA GLU A 319 10.98 -21.22 -32.66
C GLU A 319 12.36 -21.22 -31.98
N GLU A 320 12.70 -20.14 -31.27
CA GLU A 320 13.95 -20.06 -30.49
C GLU A 320 13.87 -20.97 -29.27
N SER A 321 12.72 -20.97 -28.59
CA SER A 321 12.47 -21.79 -27.40
C SER A 321 12.56 -23.29 -27.71
N ASP A 322 12.01 -23.75 -28.84
CA ASP A 322 11.98 -25.15 -29.24
C ASP A 322 13.38 -25.72 -29.60
N LYS A 323 14.33 -24.84 -29.93
CA LYS A 323 15.71 -25.22 -30.27
C LYS A 323 16.63 -25.32 -29.06
N LEU A 324 16.15 -24.98 -27.86
CA LEU A 324 16.98 -25.01 -26.67
C LEU A 324 17.16 -26.45 -26.15
N GLU A 325 18.39 -26.76 -25.83
CA GLU A 325 18.74 -28.05 -25.22
C GLU A 325 18.44 -28.01 -23.70
N ASP A 326 18.17 -29.20 -23.16
CA ASP A 326 17.96 -29.38 -21.72
C ASP A 326 19.27 -29.17 -20.94
N GLY A 327 19.26 -28.23 -20.01
CA GLY A 327 20.33 -27.99 -19.07
C GLY A 327 20.10 -28.64 -17.69
N PHE A 328 20.92 -28.26 -16.72
CA PHE A 328 20.79 -28.73 -15.33
C PHE A 328 19.42 -28.41 -14.73
N ILE A 329 18.90 -27.19 -14.94
CA ILE A 329 17.59 -26.78 -14.45
C ILE A 329 16.48 -27.68 -15.01
N ASP A 330 16.53 -28.04 -16.30
CA ASP A 330 15.53 -28.90 -16.92
C ASP A 330 15.54 -30.31 -16.34
N LYS A 331 16.73 -30.85 -16.07
CA LYS A 331 16.87 -32.13 -15.37
C LYS A 331 16.29 -32.11 -13.98
N TYR A 332 16.52 -31.01 -13.25
CA TYR A 332 15.94 -30.79 -11.92
C TYR A 332 14.41 -30.70 -11.99
N ILE A 333 13.84 -29.92 -12.94
CA ILE A 333 12.40 -29.82 -13.15
C ILE A 333 11.78 -31.20 -13.45
N LYS A 334 12.40 -32.00 -14.34
CA LYS A 334 11.93 -33.35 -14.68
C LYS A 334 11.91 -34.27 -13.45
N TRP A 335 12.98 -34.23 -12.65
CA TRP A 335 13.03 -34.99 -11.41
C TRP A 335 12.00 -34.49 -10.38
N GLY A 336 11.96 -33.21 -10.08
CA GLY A 336 11.04 -32.62 -9.12
C GLY A 336 9.57 -32.91 -9.43
N SER A 337 9.17 -32.77 -10.70
CA SER A 337 7.84 -33.13 -11.19
C SER A 337 7.53 -34.63 -11.17
N SER A 338 8.55 -35.49 -11.08
CA SER A 338 8.37 -36.95 -10.95
C SER A 338 8.16 -37.40 -9.51
N VAL A 339 8.61 -36.65 -8.53
CA VAL A 339 8.59 -37.02 -7.10
C VAL A 339 7.53 -36.25 -6.27
N THR A 340 6.95 -35.20 -6.82
CA THR A 340 5.90 -34.41 -6.18
C THR A 340 4.91 -33.84 -7.20
N ASP A 341 3.70 -33.61 -6.76
CA ASP A 341 2.61 -32.94 -7.48
C ASP A 341 2.66 -31.40 -7.38
N ALA A 342 3.77 -30.83 -6.92
CA ALA A 342 3.98 -29.41 -6.91
C ALA A 342 3.96 -28.84 -8.34
N ASN A 343 3.42 -27.63 -8.50
CA ASN A 343 3.34 -26.99 -9.81
C ASN A 343 4.73 -26.89 -10.45
N ARG A 344 4.82 -27.22 -11.75
CA ARG A 344 6.06 -27.19 -12.53
C ARG A 344 6.81 -25.85 -12.39
N VAL A 345 6.10 -24.73 -12.38
CA VAL A 345 6.71 -23.39 -12.29
C VAL A 345 7.48 -23.19 -10.98
N TYR A 346 7.11 -23.89 -9.90
CA TYR A 346 7.87 -23.87 -8.65
C TYR A 346 9.22 -24.55 -8.81
N HIS A 347 9.26 -25.71 -9.48
CA HIS A 347 10.52 -26.41 -9.75
C HIS A 347 11.43 -25.60 -10.68
N GLU A 348 10.87 -24.85 -11.62
CA GLU A 348 11.64 -23.95 -12.49
C GLU A 348 12.38 -22.89 -11.67
N LEU A 349 11.67 -22.12 -10.82
CA LEU A 349 12.31 -21.12 -9.97
C LEU A 349 13.22 -21.76 -8.92
N CYS A 350 12.79 -22.86 -8.26
CA CYS A 350 13.60 -23.57 -7.26
C CYS A 350 14.92 -24.07 -7.83
N GLY A 351 14.95 -24.56 -9.07
CA GLY A 351 16.18 -24.97 -9.76
C GLY A 351 17.14 -23.80 -10.00
N ALA A 352 16.63 -22.66 -10.43
CA ALA A 352 17.41 -21.43 -10.59
C ALA A 352 17.94 -20.90 -9.25
N MET A 353 17.08 -20.87 -8.22
CA MET A 353 17.47 -20.47 -6.86
C MET A 353 18.54 -21.38 -6.28
N MET A 354 18.43 -22.70 -6.48
CA MET A 354 19.43 -23.67 -6.04
C MET A 354 20.81 -23.35 -6.62
N LEU A 355 20.90 -23.11 -7.94
CA LEU A 355 22.17 -22.71 -8.57
C LEU A 355 22.70 -21.39 -8.00
N SER A 356 21.84 -20.40 -7.82
CA SER A 356 22.23 -19.13 -7.18
C SER A 356 22.75 -19.35 -5.76
N CYS A 357 22.12 -20.22 -4.97
CA CYS A 357 22.52 -20.55 -3.60
C CYS A 357 23.86 -21.27 -3.49
N VAL A 358 24.41 -21.81 -4.56
CA VAL A 358 25.70 -22.55 -4.52
C VAL A 358 26.82 -21.90 -5.34
N LEU A 359 26.49 -20.98 -6.26
CA LEU A 359 27.46 -20.39 -7.20
C LEU A 359 27.66 -18.88 -7.05
N ALA A 360 26.72 -18.16 -6.43
CA ALA A 360 26.71 -16.69 -6.49
C ALA A 360 27.92 -15.99 -5.84
N ASP A 361 28.68 -16.66 -4.99
CA ASP A 361 29.92 -16.11 -4.39
C ASP A 361 31.18 -16.50 -5.19
N LYS A 362 31.06 -17.34 -6.19
CA LYS A 362 32.18 -17.97 -6.95
C LYS A 362 32.38 -17.39 -8.33
N ILE A 363 31.35 -16.77 -8.90
CA ILE A 363 31.35 -16.24 -10.27
C ILE A 363 30.80 -14.82 -10.32
N HIS A 364 31.31 -14.00 -11.21
CA HIS A 364 30.83 -12.64 -11.43
C HIS A 364 31.06 -12.18 -12.87
N LEU A 365 30.27 -11.21 -13.30
CA LEU A 365 30.47 -10.44 -14.53
C LEU A 365 31.06 -9.08 -14.17
N GLU A 366 32.19 -8.71 -14.77
CA GLU A 366 32.79 -7.39 -14.61
C GLU A 366 32.15 -6.42 -15.62
N LEU A 367 31.51 -5.36 -15.14
CA LEU A 367 31.08 -4.24 -15.96
C LEU A 367 32.01 -3.06 -15.71
N SER A 368 32.07 -2.11 -16.62
CA SER A 368 32.95 -0.93 -16.51
C SER A 368 32.71 -0.10 -15.23
N PHE A 369 31.57 -0.26 -14.57
CA PHE A 369 31.15 0.49 -13.40
C PHE A 369 30.78 -0.34 -12.17
N ALA A 370 30.62 -1.67 -12.30
CA ALA A 370 30.20 -2.55 -11.21
C ALA A 370 30.46 -4.03 -11.52
N ARG A 371 30.51 -4.85 -10.47
CA ARG A 371 30.44 -6.31 -10.56
C ARG A 371 29.03 -6.80 -10.39
N VAL A 372 28.60 -7.71 -11.26
CA VAL A 372 27.31 -8.38 -11.17
C VAL A 372 27.52 -9.80 -10.66
N TYR A 373 27.02 -10.07 -9.46
CA TYR A 373 26.99 -11.41 -8.88
C TYR A 373 25.63 -12.04 -9.17
N PRO A 374 25.54 -13.35 -9.47
CA PRO A 374 24.29 -14.00 -9.82
C PRO A 374 23.45 -14.43 -8.59
N ASN A 375 23.37 -13.56 -7.59
CA ASN A 375 22.51 -13.69 -6.41
C ASN A 375 21.06 -13.35 -6.77
N LEU A 376 20.25 -14.36 -7.03
CA LEU A 376 18.81 -14.21 -7.33
C LEU A 376 18.00 -14.05 -6.04
N TRP A 377 16.89 -13.36 -6.15
CA TRP A 377 15.84 -13.32 -5.12
C TRP A 377 14.57 -13.93 -5.68
N GLY A 378 13.95 -14.86 -4.95
CA GLY A 378 12.80 -15.62 -5.43
C GLY A 378 11.65 -15.63 -4.43
N LEU A 379 10.42 -15.52 -4.95
CA LEU A 379 9.17 -15.70 -4.22
C LEU A 379 8.32 -16.79 -4.86
N VAL A 380 8.01 -17.82 -4.08
CA VAL A 380 7.11 -18.91 -4.44
C VAL A 380 5.76 -18.68 -3.78
N LEU A 381 4.78 -18.23 -4.55
CA LEU A 381 3.45 -17.93 -4.07
C LEU A 381 2.44 -19.00 -4.49
N GLY A 382 1.35 -19.12 -3.74
CA GLY A 382 0.28 -20.03 -4.08
C GLY A 382 -0.77 -20.11 -3.00
N GLU A 383 -1.89 -20.79 -3.28
CA GLU A 383 -2.93 -21.05 -2.29
C GLU A 383 -2.39 -21.94 -1.16
N SER A 384 -3.04 -21.88 0.00
CA SER A 384 -2.64 -22.69 1.16
C SER A 384 -2.85 -24.19 0.87
N THR A 385 -1.90 -25.01 1.27
CA THR A 385 -1.95 -26.48 1.39
C THR A 385 -1.95 -27.26 0.06
N LEU A 386 -2.72 -26.84 -0.94
CA LEU A 386 -2.93 -27.63 -2.18
C LEU A 386 -1.81 -27.48 -3.20
N THR A 387 -1.05 -26.39 -3.18
CA THR A 387 -0.05 -26.09 -4.22
C THR A 387 1.34 -26.70 -3.99
N ARG A 388 1.58 -27.31 -2.81
CA ARG A 388 2.86 -27.94 -2.44
C ARG A 388 4.10 -27.02 -2.56
N LYS A 389 3.93 -25.70 -2.44
CA LYS A 389 5.03 -24.73 -2.57
C LYS A 389 6.20 -25.00 -1.62
N THR A 390 5.91 -25.24 -0.32
CA THR A 390 6.93 -25.52 0.70
C THR A 390 7.70 -26.79 0.36
N THR A 391 7.02 -27.85 -0.13
CA THR A 391 7.67 -29.09 -0.56
C THR A 391 8.65 -28.85 -1.71
N ALA A 392 8.27 -28.06 -2.72
CA ALA A 392 9.17 -27.73 -3.83
C ALA A 392 10.41 -26.95 -3.38
N MET A 393 10.22 -25.98 -2.46
CA MET A 393 11.32 -25.20 -1.89
C MET A 393 12.24 -26.06 -1.04
N GLU A 394 11.71 -26.94 -0.19
CA GLU A 394 12.49 -27.86 0.66
C GLU A 394 13.29 -28.87 -0.16
N LEU A 395 12.75 -29.35 -1.28
CA LEU A 395 13.50 -30.23 -2.19
C LEU A 395 14.75 -29.53 -2.73
N ALA A 396 14.65 -28.27 -3.16
CA ALA A 396 15.81 -27.50 -3.63
C ALA A 396 16.80 -27.20 -2.50
N MET A 397 16.30 -26.76 -1.34
CA MET A 397 17.13 -26.47 -0.19
C MET A 397 17.85 -27.71 0.36
N GLY A 398 17.27 -28.89 0.18
CA GLY A 398 17.92 -30.17 0.52
C GLY A 398 19.24 -30.36 -0.22
N PHE A 399 19.36 -30.00 -1.50
CA PHE A 399 20.62 -30.02 -2.25
C PHE A 399 21.59 -28.93 -1.78
N VAL A 400 21.08 -27.72 -1.50
CA VAL A 400 21.90 -26.60 -1.02
C VAL A 400 22.54 -26.93 0.33
N ASN A 401 21.78 -27.47 1.27
CA ASN A 401 22.25 -27.82 2.61
C ASN A 401 23.31 -28.96 2.59
N GLU A 402 23.31 -29.84 1.60
CA GLU A 402 24.35 -30.86 1.41
C GLU A 402 25.68 -30.23 0.99
N ILE A 403 25.69 -29.04 0.38
CA ILE A 403 26.90 -28.32 -0.05
C ILE A 403 27.41 -27.40 1.06
N ASP A 404 26.54 -26.59 1.66
CA ASP A 404 26.86 -25.72 2.80
C ASP A 404 25.69 -25.67 3.77
N GLU A 405 25.73 -26.47 4.83
CA GLU A 405 24.71 -26.54 5.88
C GLU A 405 24.52 -25.22 6.66
N ASN A 406 25.54 -24.35 6.62
CA ASN A 406 25.55 -23.08 7.35
C ASN A 406 25.18 -21.90 6.45
N SER A 407 24.78 -22.12 5.21
CA SER A 407 24.43 -21.03 4.26
C SER A 407 23.16 -20.30 4.63
N VAL A 408 22.21 -20.95 5.31
CA VAL A 408 20.96 -20.33 5.78
C VAL A 408 21.22 -19.57 7.06
N ILE A 409 21.17 -18.23 6.96
CA ILE A 409 21.45 -17.33 8.10
C ILE A 409 20.24 -17.03 8.98
N SER A 410 19.02 -17.18 8.48
CA SER A 410 17.78 -17.03 9.24
C SER A 410 16.59 -17.68 8.54
N THR A 411 15.76 -18.32 9.33
CA THR A 411 14.44 -18.86 8.96
C THR A 411 13.29 -18.15 9.69
N HIS A 412 13.59 -17.20 10.59
CA HIS A 412 12.65 -16.50 11.46
C HIS A 412 12.84 -14.98 11.38
N ASP A 413 11.98 -14.22 12.07
CA ASP A 413 12.09 -12.77 12.13
C ASP A 413 13.42 -12.37 12.78
N ALA A 414 14.28 -11.75 11.98
CA ALA A 414 15.51 -11.15 12.45
C ALA A 414 15.37 -9.62 12.39
N SER A 415 15.88 -8.91 13.41
CA SER A 415 16.08 -7.48 13.28
C SER A 415 17.11 -7.15 12.21
N ALA A 416 17.08 -5.94 11.65
CA ALA A 416 18.10 -5.49 10.70
C ALA A 416 19.53 -5.65 11.25
N GLU A 417 19.71 -5.42 12.55
CA GLU A 417 21.01 -5.62 13.23
C GLU A 417 21.41 -7.09 13.31
N GLY A 418 20.47 -7.96 13.67
CA GLY A 418 20.72 -9.41 13.74
C GLY A 418 21.10 -9.96 12.37
N MET A 419 20.45 -9.53 11.30
CA MET A 419 20.78 -9.91 9.93
C MET A 419 22.18 -9.43 9.53
N ILE A 420 22.50 -8.18 9.81
CA ILE A 420 23.83 -7.61 9.50
C ILE A 420 24.95 -8.33 10.28
N LYS A 421 24.71 -8.73 11.54
CA LYS A 421 25.64 -9.54 12.32
C LYS A 421 25.86 -10.90 11.68
N ALA A 422 24.78 -11.60 11.34
CA ALA A 422 24.89 -12.90 10.67
C ALA A 422 25.66 -12.83 9.34
N LEU A 423 25.49 -11.74 8.58
CA LEU A 423 26.27 -11.49 7.36
C LEU A 423 27.75 -11.20 7.66
N ALA A 424 28.05 -10.51 8.75
CA ALA A 424 29.44 -10.22 9.15
C ALA A 424 30.20 -11.48 9.58
N ASP A 425 29.50 -12.47 10.12
CA ASP A 425 30.07 -13.78 10.48
C ASP A 425 30.37 -14.66 9.26
N ARG A 426 29.88 -14.29 8.07
CA ARG A 426 30.07 -15.00 6.80
C ARG A 426 30.62 -14.09 5.68
N PRO A 427 31.78 -13.44 5.86
CA PRO A 427 32.31 -12.52 4.87
C PRO A 427 32.59 -13.25 3.54
N GLU A 428 32.21 -12.61 2.44
CA GLU A 428 32.45 -13.11 1.07
C GLU A 428 31.76 -14.43 0.71
N LYS A 429 30.90 -14.95 1.55
CA LYS A 429 30.15 -16.20 1.33
C LYS A 429 28.67 -15.95 1.09
N ILE A 430 28.05 -16.88 0.38
CA ILE A 430 26.59 -16.91 0.22
C ILE A 430 25.92 -16.97 1.59
N SER A 431 24.94 -16.09 1.77
CA SER A 431 24.10 -16.03 2.97
C SER A 431 22.63 -15.99 2.55
N ILE A 432 21.89 -17.02 2.93
CA ILE A 432 20.52 -17.23 2.48
C ILE A 432 19.54 -16.86 3.57
N TYR A 433 18.61 -15.94 3.27
CA TYR A 433 17.41 -15.71 4.05
C TYR A 433 16.30 -16.58 3.49
N TYR A 434 16.05 -17.72 4.14
CA TYR A 434 15.06 -18.70 3.71
C TYR A 434 13.82 -18.63 4.56
N ARG A 435 12.64 -18.53 3.92
CA ARG A 435 11.39 -18.39 4.63
C ARG A 435 10.21 -19.00 3.87
N ASP A 436 9.44 -19.88 4.51
CA ASP A 436 8.26 -20.51 3.93
C ASP A 436 6.98 -19.65 3.99
N GLU A 437 6.95 -18.60 4.85
CA GLU A 437 5.85 -17.64 4.96
C GLU A 437 6.39 -16.21 5.13
N VAL A 438 6.40 -15.44 4.03
CA VAL A 438 6.97 -14.08 3.98
C VAL A 438 5.97 -12.97 4.33
N ALA A 439 4.66 -13.23 4.26
CA ALA A 439 3.65 -12.19 4.47
C ALA A 439 3.78 -11.52 5.84
N GLY A 440 4.05 -12.31 6.90
CA GLY A 440 4.29 -11.78 8.23
C GLY A 440 5.51 -10.86 8.30
N PHE A 441 6.58 -11.18 7.59
CA PHE A 441 7.79 -10.35 7.51
C PHE A 441 7.52 -9.04 6.76
N PHE A 442 6.83 -9.08 5.62
CA PHE A 442 6.45 -7.89 4.86
C PHE A 442 5.53 -6.98 5.68
N HIS A 443 4.55 -7.56 6.37
CA HIS A 443 3.70 -6.80 7.30
C HIS A 443 4.52 -6.14 8.41
N ALA A 444 5.48 -6.86 9.00
CA ALA A 444 6.34 -6.33 10.04
C ALA A 444 7.23 -5.18 9.54
N MET A 445 7.75 -5.25 8.32
CA MET A 445 8.51 -4.15 7.70
C MET A 445 7.67 -2.88 7.53
N SER A 446 6.38 -3.01 7.22
CA SER A 446 5.47 -1.86 7.05
C SER A 446 4.96 -1.27 8.37
N THR A 447 4.94 -2.06 9.47
CA THR A 447 4.25 -1.65 10.70
C THR A 447 5.16 -1.44 11.90
N LYS A 448 6.33 -2.10 11.93
CA LYS A 448 7.22 -2.08 13.09
C LYS A 448 8.40 -1.13 12.87
N SER A 449 8.52 -0.13 13.73
CA SER A 449 9.55 0.91 13.64
C SER A 449 10.99 0.38 13.61
N TYR A 450 11.29 -0.72 14.27
CA TYR A 450 12.63 -1.31 14.26
C TYR A 450 12.99 -2.02 12.95
N LEU A 451 12.04 -2.23 12.05
CA LEU A 451 12.23 -2.78 10.71
C LEU A 451 12.05 -1.73 9.59
N ALA A 452 11.72 -0.48 9.92
CA ALA A 452 11.43 0.56 8.94
C ALA A 452 12.54 0.77 7.89
N GLY A 453 13.83 0.62 8.24
CA GLY A 453 14.95 0.70 7.30
C GLY A 453 15.38 -0.62 6.67
N MET A 454 14.58 -1.69 6.82
CA MET A 454 14.91 -3.01 6.27
C MET A 454 14.84 -3.08 4.75
N PRO A 455 13.80 -2.52 4.07
CA PRO A 455 13.74 -2.54 2.61
C PRO A 455 14.99 -1.92 1.97
N GLU A 456 15.46 -0.76 2.44
CA GLU A 456 16.65 -0.08 1.93
C GLU A 456 17.93 -0.89 2.22
N THR A 457 18.00 -1.54 3.38
CA THR A 457 19.11 -2.41 3.73
C THR A 457 19.18 -3.61 2.79
N LEU A 458 18.05 -4.26 2.56
CA LEU A 458 17.95 -5.41 1.66
C LEU A 458 18.26 -5.02 0.21
N THR A 459 17.73 -3.91 -0.28
CA THR A 459 18.00 -3.44 -1.65
C THR A 459 19.50 -3.20 -1.90
N LYS A 460 20.24 -2.70 -0.91
CA LYS A 460 21.71 -2.57 -0.98
C LYS A 460 22.41 -3.93 -1.03
N LEU A 461 21.91 -4.92 -0.29
CA LEU A 461 22.50 -6.27 -0.29
C LEU A 461 22.31 -7.00 -1.63
N TYR A 462 21.25 -6.69 -2.39
CA TYR A 462 21.05 -7.27 -3.72
C TYR A 462 22.17 -6.91 -4.71
N ASP A 463 22.73 -5.72 -4.59
CA ASP A 463 23.78 -5.21 -5.48
C ASP A 463 25.18 -5.64 -5.02
N VAL A 464 25.32 -6.46 -3.97
CA VAL A 464 26.57 -7.02 -3.41
C VAL A 464 27.66 -5.95 -3.27
N PRO A 465 27.50 -4.96 -2.38
CA PRO A 465 28.49 -3.93 -2.20
C PRO A 465 29.84 -4.50 -1.70
N PRO A 466 30.99 -3.97 -2.12
CA PRO A 466 32.28 -4.45 -1.64
C PRO A 466 32.42 -4.42 -0.11
N ILE A 467 31.88 -3.37 0.50
CA ILE A 467 31.87 -3.18 1.96
C ILE A 467 30.55 -2.53 2.35
N MET A 468 29.94 -3.04 3.40
CA MET A 468 28.81 -2.43 4.08
C MET A 468 29.15 -2.16 5.53
N VAL A 469 29.02 -0.90 5.97
CA VAL A 469 29.33 -0.47 7.34
C VAL A 469 28.06 -0.03 8.03
N ARG A 470 27.80 -0.56 9.22
CA ARG A 470 26.69 -0.15 10.06
C ARG A 470 27.18 0.19 11.46
N PRO A 471 27.18 1.48 11.83
CA PRO A 471 27.46 1.89 13.20
C PRO A 471 26.28 1.52 14.11
N LEU A 472 26.57 0.86 15.23
CA LEU A 472 25.65 0.62 16.33
C LEU A 472 26.10 1.42 17.56
N SER A 473 25.25 1.50 18.58
CA SER A 473 25.54 2.26 19.80
C SER A 473 26.79 1.80 20.55
N LYS A 474 27.19 0.52 20.42
CA LYS A 474 28.34 -0.07 21.14
C LYS A 474 29.47 -0.55 20.24
N GLU A 475 29.21 -0.77 18.98
CA GLU A 475 30.17 -1.33 18.01
C GLU A 475 29.85 -0.87 16.60
N THR A 476 30.82 -0.98 15.70
CA THR A 476 30.59 -0.79 14.25
C THR A 476 30.75 -2.13 13.55
N ILE A 477 29.72 -2.57 12.88
CA ILE A 477 29.75 -3.81 12.13
C ILE A 477 30.16 -3.50 10.69
N THR A 478 31.18 -4.23 10.21
CA THR A 478 31.63 -4.16 8.83
C THR A 478 31.41 -5.51 8.17
N VAL A 479 30.63 -5.52 7.08
CA VAL A 479 30.37 -6.70 6.27
C VAL A 479 31.13 -6.54 4.96
N LYS A 480 31.97 -7.51 4.63
CA LYS A 480 32.73 -7.55 3.37
C LYS A 480 31.99 -8.42 2.37
N LYS A 481 31.76 -7.86 1.18
CA LYS A 481 31.11 -8.51 0.03
C LYS A 481 29.95 -9.45 0.45
N PRO A 482 28.83 -8.92 0.99
CA PRO A 482 27.70 -9.74 1.43
C PRO A 482 26.95 -10.31 0.22
N VAL A 483 27.19 -11.58 -0.11
CA VAL A 483 26.42 -12.28 -1.16
C VAL A 483 25.12 -12.79 -0.56
N PHE A 484 24.11 -11.96 -0.63
CA PHE A 484 22.83 -12.20 0.03
C PHE A 484 21.78 -12.72 -0.95
N ILE A 485 21.09 -13.79 -0.58
CA ILE A 485 20.02 -14.41 -1.34
C ILE A 485 18.75 -14.40 -0.49
N PHE A 486 17.65 -13.93 -1.05
CA PHE A 486 16.33 -14.01 -0.44
C PHE A 486 15.52 -15.10 -1.16
N PHE A 487 15.15 -16.15 -0.43
CA PHE A 487 14.31 -17.21 -0.97
C PHE A 487 13.09 -17.40 -0.07
N GLY A 488 11.93 -16.94 -0.56
CA GLY A 488 10.72 -16.87 0.22
C GLY A 488 9.52 -17.57 -0.40
N GLY A 489 8.63 -18.08 0.45
CA GLY A 489 7.32 -18.60 0.07
C GLY A 489 6.21 -17.85 0.79
N GLY A 490 4.99 -17.94 0.29
CA GLY A 490 3.84 -17.31 0.95
C GLY A 490 2.50 -17.65 0.33
N ILE A 491 1.45 -17.36 1.09
CA ILE A 491 0.08 -17.41 0.57
C ILE A 491 -0.15 -16.14 -0.24
N GLN A 492 -0.46 -16.31 -1.53
CA GLN A 492 -0.61 -15.23 -2.50
C GLN A 492 -1.46 -14.07 -1.97
N ASP A 493 -2.68 -14.33 -1.52
CA ASP A 493 -3.60 -13.29 -1.05
C ASP A 493 -3.06 -12.52 0.16
N ARG A 494 -2.41 -13.22 1.11
CA ARG A 494 -1.79 -12.59 2.27
C ARG A 494 -0.61 -11.68 1.88
N VAL A 495 0.20 -12.12 0.92
CA VAL A 495 1.29 -11.27 0.41
C VAL A 495 0.73 -10.02 -0.25
N TYR A 496 -0.30 -10.14 -1.10
CA TYR A 496 -0.92 -9.00 -1.78
C TYR A 496 -1.62 -8.02 -0.83
N GLU A 497 -2.10 -8.48 0.32
CA GLU A 497 -2.68 -7.63 1.37
C GLU A 497 -1.63 -6.86 2.18
N THR A 498 -0.43 -7.41 2.30
CA THR A 498 0.64 -6.80 3.10
C THR A 498 1.58 -5.90 2.31
N VAL A 499 1.59 -6.06 0.98
CA VAL A 499 2.45 -5.31 0.06
C VAL A 499 1.67 -4.11 -0.47
N ASN A 500 2.30 -2.94 -0.46
CA ASN A 500 1.81 -1.69 -1.03
C ASN A 500 2.73 -1.20 -2.17
N GLU A 501 2.37 -0.11 -2.82
CA GLU A 501 3.16 0.48 -3.90
C GLU A 501 4.56 0.93 -3.45
N ASP A 502 4.74 1.31 -2.17
CA ASP A 502 6.05 1.73 -1.63
C ASP A 502 7.11 0.64 -1.75
N PHE A 503 6.72 -0.64 -1.67
CA PHE A 503 7.63 -1.76 -1.89
C PHE A 503 8.14 -1.84 -3.34
N PHE A 504 7.36 -1.32 -4.31
CA PHE A 504 7.80 -1.18 -5.69
C PHE A 504 8.66 0.07 -5.87
N PHE A 505 8.25 1.23 -5.34
CA PHE A 505 9.00 2.49 -5.45
C PHE A 505 10.36 2.42 -4.76
N SER A 506 10.46 1.75 -3.61
CA SER A 506 11.75 1.49 -2.96
C SER A 506 12.67 0.56 -3.77
N GLY A 507 12.14 -0.08 -4.81
CA GLY A 507 12.85 -1.06 -5.61
C GLY A 507 13.05 -2.42 -4.92
N PHE A 508 12.43 -2.64 -3.76
CA PHE A 508 12.58 -3.90 -3.02
C PHE A 508 11.89 -5.07 -3.75
N LEU A 509 10.59 -4.98 -4.02
CA LEU A 509 9.85 -6.03 -4.73
C LEU A 509 10.29 -6.25 -6.19
N PRO A 510 10.65 -5.22 -6.97
CA PRO A 510 11.15 -5.38 -8.32
C PRO A 510 12.36 -6.32 -8.46
N ARG A 511 13.06 -6.61 -7.37
CA ARG A 511 14.24 -7.51 -7.36
C ARG A 511 13.89 -8.99 -7.26
N PHE A 512 12.62 -9.29 -6.98
CA PHE A 512 12.17 -10.67 -6.86
C PHE A 512 11.67 -11.25 -8.18
N LEU A 513 12.11 -12.46 -8.46
CA LEU A 513 11.47 -13.36 -9.41
C LEU A 513 10.29 -14.02 -8.71
N VAL A 514 9.09 -13.85 -9.22
CA VAL A 514 7.87 -14.31 -8.58
C VAL A 514 7.23 -15.40 -9.41
N VAL A 515 6.89 -16.51 -8.76
CA VAL A 515 6.08 -17.56 -9.35
C VAL A 515 4.85 -17.83 -8.50
N ASN A 516 3.74 -18.11 -9.16
CA ASN A 516 2.48 -18.44 -8.52
C ASN A 516 1.87 -19.67 -9.18
N GLY A 517 1.71 -20.72 -8.40
CA GLY A 517 1.12 -21.97 -8.89
C GLY A 517 -0.36 -22.05 -8.57
N GLU A 518 -1.15 -22.34 -9.57
CA GLU A 518 -2.58 -22.64 -9.37
C GLU A 518 -2.74 -24.08 -8.87
N SER A 519 -3.68 -24.28 -7.93
CA SER A 519 -4.05 -25.63 -7.50
C SER A 519 -4.98 -26.27 -8.53
N ASN A 520 -4.64 -27.46 -9.00
CA ASN A 520 -5.57 -28.28 -9.77
C ASN A 520 -5.85 -29.58 -9.00
N ILE A 521 -7.06 -29.68 -8.45
CA ILE A 521 -7.50 -30.82 -7.64
C ILE A 521 -7.45 -32.14 -8.45
N GLU A 522 -7.65 -32.06 -9.77
CA GLU A 522 -7.63 -33.24 -10.64
C GLU A 522 -6.23 -33.86 -10.78
N ASN A 523 -5.18 -33.06 -10.58
CA ASN A 523 -3.76 -33.48 -10.71
C ASN A 523 -3.10 -33.79 -9.36
N LEU A 524 -3.85 -33.73 -8.24
CA LEU A 524 -3.29 -34.02 -6.92
C LEU A 524 -2.89 -35.49 -6.81
N GLN A 525 -1.66 -35.73 -6.36
CA GLN A 525 -1.22 -37.05 -5.94
C GLN A 525 -1.70 -37.32 -4.50
N TRP A 526 -2.58 -38.30 -4.38
CA TRP A 526 -3.06 -38.72 -3.07
C TRP A 526 -1.97 -39.49 -2.31
N MET A 527 -2.01 -39.38 -0.98
CA MET A 527 -1.03 -40.05 -0.12
C MET A 527 -1.00 -41.55 -0.45
N GLY A 528 0.15 -42.06 -0.82
CA GLY A 528 0.36 -43.44 -1.23
C GLY A 528 1.84 -43.84 -1.17
N PRO A 529 2.17 -45.07 -1.54
CA PRO A 529 3.55 -45.51 -1.62
C PRO A 529 4.33 -44.69 -2.67
N PRO A 530 5.67 -44.55 -2.56
CA PRO A 530 6.48 -43.80 -3.53
C PRO A 530 6.22 -44.24 -4.97
N VAL A 531 5.83 -43.28 -5.81
CA VAL A 531 5.41 -43.56 -7.20
C VAL A 531 6.60 -43.98 -8.09
N SER A 532 7.81 -43.52 -7.77
CA SER A 532 9.00 -43.79 -8.55
C SER A 532 10.01 -44.60 -7.77
N LYS A 533 10.29 -45.84 -8.26
CA LYS A 533 11.43 -46.64 -7.78
C LYS A 533 12.75 -45.98 -8.14
N ASN A 534 12.79 -45.16 -9.18
CA ASN A 534 13.99 -44.51 -9.72
C ASN A 534 14.24 -43.10 -9.11
N GLY A 535 13.29 -42.50 -8.40
CA GLY A 535 13.43 -41.14 -7.89
C GLY A 535 14.63 -40.90 -6.96
N LYS A 536 15.06 -41.94 -6.23
CA LYS A 536 16.30 -41.88 -5.43
C LYS A 536 17.55 -41.93 -6.29
N SER A 537 17.59 -42.79 -7.35
CA SER A 537 18.69 -42.87 -8.27
C SER A 537 18.86 -41.57 -9.06
N ASP A 538 17.77 -41.01 -9.54
CA ASP A 538 17.78 -39.76 -10.32
C ASP A 538 18.20 -38.57 -9.45
N ARG A 539 17.80 -38.54 -8.16
CA ARG A 539 18.29 -37.57 -7.18
C ARG A 539 19.81 -37.65 -7.00
N GLU A 540 20.37 -38.87 -6.89
CA GLU A 540 21.81 -39.03 -6.73
C GLU A 540 22.60 -38.60 -7.98
N VAL A 541 22.04 -38.78 -9.16
CA VAL A 541 22.63 -38.27 -10.41
C VAL A 541 22.67 -36.76 -10.40
N LEU A 542 21.55 -36.10 -10.10
CA LEU A 542 21.47 -34.64 -9.99
C LEU A 542 22.40 -34.07 -8.89
N ARG A 543 22.45 -34.76 -7.75
CA ARG A 543 23.34 -34.42 -6.66
C ARG A 543 24.81 -34.47 -7.10
N SER A 544 25.21 -35.55 -7.75
CA SER A 544 26.58 -35.71 -8.23
C SER A 544 26.93 -34.67 -9.29
N GLU A 545 26.00 -34.32 -10.18
CA GLU A 545 26.18 -33.27 -11.18
C GLU A 545 26.32 -31.89 -10.51
N LEU A 546 25.47 -31.58 -9.53
CA LEU A 546 25.55 -30.30 -8.78
C LEU A 546 26.87 -30.18 -8.01
N HIS A 547 27.31 -31.25 -7.34
CA HIS A 547 28.60 -31.27 -6.66
C HIS A 547 29.74 -31.04 -7.64
N SER A 548 29.73 -31.74 -8.80
CA SER A 548 30.73 -31.54 -9.84
C SER A 548 30.78 -30.08 -10.33
N ILE A 549 29.63 -29.46 -10.56
CA ILE A 549 29.54 -28.05 -10.93
C ILE A 549 30.15 -27.15 -9.83
N VAL A 550 29.78 -27.36 -8.58
CA VAL A 550 30.29 -26.56 -7.47
C VAL A 550 31.80 -26.74 -7.29
N ASP A 551 32.29 -27.97 -7.36
CA ASP A 551 33.71 -28.28 -7.23
C ASP A 551 34.53 -27.63 -8.34
N THR A 552 34.01 -27.54 -9.56
CA THR A 552 34.61 -26.85 -10.70
C THR A 552 34.86 -25.35 -10.39
N TYR A 553 33.98 -24.74 -9.62
CA TYR A 553 34.05 -23.32 -9.22
C TYR A 553 34.58 -23.12 -7.79
N GLN A 554 35.01 -24.18 -7.09
CA GLN A 554 35.68 -24.02 -5.81
C GLN A 554 36.99 -23.25 -6.02
N VAL A 555 37.09 -22.14 -5.33
CA VAL A 555 38.28 -21.32 -5.31
C VAL A 555 39.47 -22.19 -4.87
N GLN A 556 40.41 -22.46 -5.78
CA GLN A 556 41.66 -23.08 -5.39
C GLN A 556 42.41 -22.12 -4.48
N VAL A 557 42.38 -22.42 -3.18
CA VAL A 557 43.32 -21.81 -2.24
C VAL A 557 44.70 -22.23 -2.66
N VAL A 558 45.36 -21.46 -3.50
CA VAL A 558 46.77 -21.66 -3.80
C VAL A 558 47.49 -21.37 -2.49
N ASP A 559 47.99 -22.45 -1.89
CA ASP A 559 48.81 -22.40 -0.70
C ASP A 559 50.05 -21.60 -1.03
N ALA A 560 50.03 -20.30 -0.71
CA ALA A 560 51.14 -19.38 -0.98
C ALA A 560 52.37 -19.62 -0.07
N LYS A 561 52.45 -20.78 0.60
CA LYS A 561 53.60 -21.23 1.38
C LYS A 561 54.89 -21.28 0.56
N ILE A 562 54.80 -21.25 -0.79
CA ILE A 562 55.94 -21.21 -1.70
C ILE A 562 56.68 -19.83 -1.66
N PHE A 563 55.96 -18.75 -1.22
CA PHE A 563 56.53 -17.39 -1.24
C PHE A 563 56.60 -16.74 0.15
N GLY A 564 56.42 -17.47 1.23
CA GLY A 564 56.74 -16.98 2.59
C GLY A 564 55.71 -16.03 3.21
N GLU A 565 54.58 -15.76 2.59
CA GLU A 565 53.47 -14.94 3.14
C GLU A 565 52.15 -15.71 3.08
N ASP A 566 51.32 -15.60 4.12
CA ASP A 566 49.96 -16.17 4.20
C ASP A 566 48.97 -15.43 3.30
N ALA A 567 49.23 -15.32 2.00
CA ALA A 567 48.30 -14.72 1.04
C ALA A 567 47.29 -15.75 0.54
N LYS A 568 46.10 -15.75 1.10
CA LYS A 568 44.92 -16.42 0.52
C LYS A 568 44.44 -15.63 -0.68
N LEU A 569 44.92 -15.96 -1.86
CA LEU A 569 44.38 -15.46 -3.11
C LEU A 569 43.11 -16.28 -3.46
N SER A 570 41.94 -15.83 -3.03
CA SER A 570 40.68 -16.33 -3.57
C SER A 570 40.42 -15.64 -4.92
N LYS A 571 40.53 -16.36 -6.03
CA LYS A 571 40.26 -15.83 -7.36
C LYS A 571 38.90 -16.35 -7.82
N GLU A 572 37.92 -15.43 -7.94
CA GLU A 572 36.60 -15.74 -8.49
C GLU A 572 36.73 -15.96 -10.00
N VAL A 573 35.77 -16.70 -10.57
CA VAL A 573 35.70 -16.91 -12.02
C VAL A 573 34.95 -15.74 -12.65
N GLU A 574 35.55 -15.12 -13.63
CA GLU A 574 34.95 -14.04 -14.41
C GLU A 574 34.08 -14.63 -15.54
N VAL A 575 33.01 -13.91 -15.87
CA VAL A 575 32.11 -14.26 -16.97
C VAL A 575 32.21 -13.18 -18.04
N GLU A 576 32.39 -13.59 -19.28
CA GLU A 576 32.29 -12.71 -20.45
C GLU A 576 31.08 -13.10 -21.29
N LEU A 577 30.36 -12.13 -21.81
CA LEU A 577 29.31 -12.37 -22.79
C LEU A 577 29.84 -12.23 -24.21
N THR A 578 29.41 -13.10 -25.11
CA THR A 578 29.66 -12.89 -26.55
C THR A 578 28.93 -11.66 -27.07
N ASP A 579 29.38 -11.08 -28.18
CA ASP A 579 28.74 -9.94 -28.81
C ASP A 579 27.25 -10.20 -29.12
N GLU A 580 26.94 -11.41 -29.56
CA GLU A 580 25.54 -11.83 -29.84
C GLU A 580 24.70 -11.92 -28.56
N ALA A 581 25.27 -12.40 -27.46
CA ALA A 581 24.62 -12.43 -26.17
C ALA A 581 24.36 -11.01 -25.64
N TRP A 582 25.34 -10.11 -25.77
CA TRP A 582 25.17 -8.68 -25.43
C TRP A 582 24.07 -8.00 -26.25
N LEU A 583 24.08 -8.22 -27.57
CA LEU A 583 23.05 -7.65 -28.45
C LEU A 583 21.65 -8.10 -28.00
N ARG A 584 21.47 -9.39 -27.73
CA ARG A 584 20.19 -9.94 -27.27
C ARG A 584 19.79 -9.38 -25.92
N MET A 585 20.71 -9.21 -24.98
CA MET A 585 20.45 -8.58 -23.68
C MET A 585 19.94 -7.13 -23.84
N GLN A 586 20.61 -6.34 -24.69
CA GLN A 586 20.23 -4.95 -24.98
C GLN A 586 18.85 -4.87 -25.63
N GLU A 587 18.55 -5.73 -26.60
CA GLU A 587 17.25 -5.80 -27.25
C GLU A 587 16.15 -6.13 -26.23
N THR A 588 16.38 -7.12 -25.38
CA THR A 588 15.43 -7.52 -24.34
C THR A 588 15.19 -6.40 -23.32
N GLU A 589 16.24 -5.75 -22.83
CA GLU A 589 16.12 -4.62 -21.91
C GLU A 589 15.32 -3.47 -22.53
N LYS A 590 15.58 -3.16 -23.81
CA LYS A 590 14.86 -2.14 -24.54
C LYS A 590 13.37 -2.47 -24.70
N ILE A 591 13.04 -3.69 -25.07
CA ILE A 591 11.64 -4.16 -25.20
C ILE A 591 10.92 -4.03 -23.86
N LEU A 592 11.54 -4.51 -22.78
CA LEU A 592 10.97 -4.45 -21.42
C LEU A 592 10.76 -3.01 -20.96
N THR A 593 11.74 -2.14 -21.15
CA THR A 593 11.67 -0.73 -20.74
C THR A 593 10.61 0.03 -21.50
N LEU A 594 10.52 -0.13 -22.82
CA LEU A 594 9.52 0.54 -23.66
C LEU A 594 8.10 0.06 -23.30
N THR A 595 7.89 -1.24 -23.18
CA THR A 595 6.58 -1.79 -22.79
C THR A 595 6.14 -1.28 -21.41
N ALA A 596 7.05 -1.21 -20.44
CA ALA A 596 6.74 -0.70 -19.13
C ALA A 596 6.41 0.80 -19.14
N ASN A 597 7.12 1.60 -19.94
CA ASN A 597 6.91 3.04 -20.05
C ASN A 597 5.58 3.40 -20.74
N GLU A 598 5.11 2.58 -21.68
CA GLU A 598 3.82 2.73 -22.37
C GLU A 598 2.63 2.25 -21.51
N SER A 599 2.88 1.59 -20.39
CA SER A 599 1.84 1.09 -19.51
C SER A 599 1.18 2.21 -18.70
N THR A 600 -0.12 2.11 -18.47
CA THR A 600 -0.88 2.95 -17.54
C THR A 600 -0.37 2.86 -16.09
N LYS A 601 0.32 1.76 -15.75
CA LYS A 601 0.98 1.51 -14.47
C LYS A 601 2.51 1.63 -14.55
N SER A 602 3.01 2.56 -15.37
CA SER A 602 4.44 2.73 -15.61
C SER A 602 5.26 2.93 -14.33
N ASN A 603 4.70 3.57 -13.32
CA ASN A 603 5.31 3.78 -12.00
C ASN A 603 5.70 2.46 -11.28
N VAL A 604 4.94 1.38 -11.48
CA VAL A 604 5.19 0.04 -10.90
C VAL A 604 5.87 -0.88 -11.91
N ALA A 605 5.46 -0.78 -13.19
CA ALA A 605 5.97 -1.62 -14.26
C ALA A 605 7.42 -1.32 -14.61
N LEU A 606 7.80 -0.04 -14.70
CA LEU A 606 9.14 0.37 -15.10
C LEU A 606 10.24 -0.16 -14.15
N PRO A 607 10.17 0.06 -12.83
CA PRO A 607 11.15 -0.52 -11.93
C PRO A 607 11.18 -2.04 -11.96
N THR A 608 10.03 -2.72 -12.16
CA THR A 608 9.95 -4.17 -12.18
C THR A 608 10.57 -4.76 -13.44
N PHE A 609 10.22 -4.26 -14.63
CA PHE A 609 10.73 -4.79 -15.88
C PHE A 609 12.23 -4.50 -16.08
N THR A 610 12.70 -3.32 -15.66
CA THR A 610 14.13 -3.00 -15.66
C THR A 610 14.92 -3.96 -14.76
N ARG A 611 14.39 -4.33 -13.60
CA ARG A 611 15.03 -5.31 -12.71
C ARG A 611 14.90 -6.75 -13.21
N MET A 612 13.86 -7.09 -13.98
CA MET A 612 13.79 -8.38 -14.67
C MET A 612 14.91 -8.55 -15.69
N ALA A 613 15.30 -7.49 -16.42
CA ALA A 613 16.46 -7.54 -17.31
C ALA A 613 17.76 -7.85 -16.52
N THR A 614 17.93 -7.23 -15.33
CA THR A 614 19.07 -7.56 -14.44
C THR A 614 19.01 -9.02 -13.97
N SER A 615 17.83 -9.52 -13.59
CA SER A 615 17.66 -10.91 -13.15
C SER A 615 17.87 -11.91 -14.30
N LEU A 616 17.48 -11.54 -15.53
CA LEU A 616 17.77 -12.30 -16.73
C LEU A 616 19.29 -12.44 -16.95
N LEU A 617 20.05 -11.36 -16.83
CA LEU A 617 21.51 -11.39 -16.92
C LEU A 617 22.11 -12.32 -15.84
N LYS A 618 21.68 -12.17 -14.58
CA LYS A 618 22.14 -13.05 -13.48
C LYS A 618 21.84 -14.52 -13.74
N LEU A 619 20.65 -14.82 -14.27
CA LEU A 619 20.24 -16.18 -14.62
C LEU A 619 21.05 -16.74 -15.80
N SER A 620 21.35 -15.91 -16.82
CA SER A 620 22.20 -16.31 -17.96
C SER A 620 23.61 -16.70 -17.50
N ILE A 621 24.19 -15.95 -16.56
CA ILE A 621 25.49 -16.27 -15.94
C ILE A 621 25.45 -17.63 -15.24
N LEU A 622 24.38 -17.92 -14.46
CA LEU A 622 24.22 -19.23 -13.80
C LEU A 622 24.10 -20.37 -14.80
N ILE A 623 23.32 -20.18 -15.86
CA ILE A 623 23.13 -21.21 -16.89
C ILE A 623 24.47 -21.48 -17.61
N ALA A 624 25.21 -20.45 -18.00
CA ALA A 624 26.51 -20.57 -18.60
C ALA A 624 27.48 -21.38 -17.70
N ALA A 625 27.45 -21.10 -16.40
CA ALA A 625 28.30 -21.81 -15.43
C ALA A 625 27.99 -23.30 -15.29
N THR A 626 26.74 -23.73 -15.54
CA THR A 626 26.42 -25.17 -15.51
C THR A 626 26.88 -25.95 -16.73
N ARG A 627 27.29 -25.27 -17.79
CA ARG A 627 27.54 -25.84 -19.10
C ARG A 627 29.03 -26.01 -19.44
N GLN A 628 29.89 -25.30 -18.76
CA GLN A 628 31.31 -25.27 -19.11
C GLN A 628 32.22 -25.26 -17.88
N GLU A 629 33.44 -25.72 -18.10
CA GLU A 629 34.52 -25.61 -17.14
C GLU A 629 35.30 -24.31 -17.39
N PRO A 630 35.66 -23.55 -16.35
CA PRO A 630 36.42 -22.32 -16.53
C PRO A 630 37.81 -22.59 -17.06
N ARG A 631 38.25 -21.79 -18.03
CA ARG A 631 39.62 -21.74 -18.53
C ARG A 631 40.26 -20.43 -18.09
N ASP A 632 41.38 -20.52 -17.42
CA ASP A 632 42.08 -19.34 -16.88
C ASP A 632 41.21 -18.43 -16.01
N PHE A 633 40.29 -19.04 -15.23
CA PHE A 633 39.27 -18.37 -14.41
C PHE A 633 38.26 -17.52 -15.21
N LEU A 634 38.00 -17.92 -16.45
CA LEU A 634 37.07 -17.28 -17.36
C LEU A 634 36.06 -18.31 -17.89
N ILE A 635 34.79 -17.92 -17.98
CA ILE A 635 33.73 -18.60 -18.72
C ILE A 635 33.02 -17.67 -19.68
N THR A 636 32.45 -18.20 -20.74
CA THR A 636 31.75 -17.46 -21.79
C THR A 636 30.24 -17.70 -21.72
N CYS A 637 29.46 -16.65 -21.45
CA CYS A 637 28.02 -16.70 -21.58
C CYS A 637 27.63 -16.43 -23.04
N GLU A 638 27.05 -17.42 -23.69
CA GLU A 638 26.71 -17.38 -25.11
C GLU A 638 25.23 -17.03 -25.32
N LEU A 639 24.84 -16.74 -26.56
CA LEU A 639 23.44 -16.41 -26.92
C LEU A 639 22.45 -17.48 -26.42
N ARG A 640 22.79 -18.76 -26.48
CA ARG A 640 21.92 -19.83 -26.00
C ARG A 640 21.64 -19.78 -24.51
N ASP A 641 22.57 -19.26 -23.69
CA ASP A 641 22.40 -19.12 -22.25
C ASP A 641 21.42 -17.98 -21.96
N VAL A 642 21.51 -16.89 -22.72
CA VAL A 642 20.57 -15.77 -22.66
C VAL A 642 19.17 -16.19 -23.12
N LEU A 643 19.06 -16.94 -24.21
CA LEU A 643 17.78 -17.45 -24.69
C LEU A 643 17.13 -18.41 -23.68
N LYS A 644 17.91 -19.28 -23.02
CA LYS A 644 17.38 -20.16 -21.97
C LYS A 644 16.90 -19.38 -20.75
N ALA A 645 17.65 -18.37 -20.34
CA ALA A 645 17.20 -17.45 -19.28
C ALA A 645 15.93 -16.69 -19.69
N SER A 646 15.84 -16.24 -20.95
CA SER A 646 14.65 -15.56 -21.49
C SER A 646 13.42 -16.48 -21.47
N GLN A 647 13.56 -17.76 -21.81
CA GLN A 647 12.49 -18.74 -21.74
C GLN A 647 11.92 -18.86 -20.30
N LEU A 648 12.80 -18.98 -19.30
CA LEU A 648 12.38 -19.06 -17.89
C LEU A 648 11.72 -17.76 -17.43
N ILE A 649 12.30 -16.61 -17.73
CA ILE A 649 11.71 -15.29 -17.39
C ILE A 649 10.36 -15.11 -18.09
N GLN A 650 10.22 -15.51 -19.36
CA GLN A 650 8.95 -15.46 -20.09
C GLN A 650 7.86 -16.28 -19.39
N ASN A 651 8.21 -17.42 -18.79
CA ASN A 651 7.28 -18.25 -18.03
C ASN A 651 6.88 -17.61 -16.68
N TRP A 652 7.81 -16.90 -16.02
CA TRP A 652 7.57 -16.34 -14.68
C TRP A 652 6.97 -14.94 -14.69
N ALA A 653 7.23 -14.15 -15.72
CA ALA A 653 6.82 -12.77 -15.80
C ALA A 653 5.30 -12.55 -15.66
N PRO A 654 4.40 -13.39 -16.20
CA PRO A 654 2.97 -13.26 -15.98
C PRO A 654 2.56 -13.24 -14.50
N HIS A 655 3.30 -13.95 -13.63
CA HIS A 655 3.03 -13.98 -12.19
C HIS A 655 3.43 -12.66 -11.51
N SER A 656 4.55 -12.07 -11.93
CA SER A 656 4.96 -10.73 -11.46
C SER A 656 3.99 -9.66 -11.95
N VAL A 657 3.54 -9.74 -13.20
CA VAL A 657 2.50 -8.85 -13.75
C VAL A 657 1.19 -9.00 -12.97
N HIS A 658 0.79 -10.23 -12.67
CA HIS A 658 -0.38 -10.49 -11.85
C HIS A 658 -0.25 -9.85 -10.44
N MET A 659 0.92 -9.94 -9.83
CA MET A 659 1.19 -9.29 -8.55
C MET A 659 1.06 -7.75 -8.68
N MET A 660 1.68 -7.13 -9.68
CA MET A 660 1.59 -5.68 -9.91
C MET A 660 0.13 -5.22 -10.12
N ASN A 661 -0.67 -6.01 -10.82
CA ASN A 661 -2.08 -5.70 -11.05
C ASN A 661 -2.97 -5.81 -9.80
N ASN A 662 -2.52 -6.54 -8.78
CA ASN A 662 -3.31 -6.83 -7.56
C ASN A 662 -2.77 -6.18 -6.29
N VAL A 663 -1.61 -5.53 -6.33
CA VAL A 663 -1.06 -4.81 -5.18
C VAL A 663 -1.87 -3.55 -4.89
N GLY A 664 -2.12 -3.29 -3.60
CA GLY A 664 -2.93 -2.15 -3.15
C GLY A 664 -4.44 -2.35 -3.29
N THR A 665 -4.89 -3.45 -3.92
CA THR A 665 -6.32 -3.76 -4.02
C THR A 665 -6.82 -4.52 -2.79
N THR A 666 -7.99 -4.14 -2.30
CA THR A 666 -8.66 -4.88 -1.21
C THR A 666 -9.10 -6.26 -1.65
N THR A 667 -9.30 -7.18 -0.71
CA THR A 667 -9.86 -8.52 -0.98
C THR A 667 -11.20 -8.42 -1.71
N SER A 668 -12.00 -7.41 -1.40
CA SER A 668 -13.29 -7.15 -2.06
C SER A 668 -13.12 -6.73 -3.52
N GLU A 669 -12.16 -5.86 -3.83
CA GLU A 669 -11.89 -5.41 -5.20
C GLU A 669 -11.33 -6.55 -6.06
N ARG A 670 -10.43 -7.37 -5.51
CA ARG A 670 -9.93 -8.59 -6.20
C ARG A 670 -11.06 -9.55 -6.51
N LEU A 671 -11.99 -9.73 -5.56
CA LEU A 671 -13.16 -10.58 -5.76
C LEU A 671 -14.09 -10.03 -6.84
N ILE A 672 -14.33 -8.71 -6.86
CA ILE A 672 -15.09 -8.02 -7.90
C ILE A 672 -14.45 -8.25 -9.28
N GLY A 673 -13.14 -8.04 -9.41
CA GLY A 673 -12.40 -8.29 -10.64
C GLY A 673 -12.44 -9.76 -11.09
N LYS A 674 -12.28 -10.70 -10.15
CA LYS A 674 -12.38 -12.15 -10.43
C LYS A 674 -13.77 -12.54 -10.96
N VAL A 675 -14.82 -12.04 -10.30
CA VAL A 675 -16.22 -12.32 -10.70
C VAL A 675 -16.52 -11.71 -12.08
N LEU A 676 -16.04 -10.51 -12.36
CA LEU A 676 -16.23 -9.86 -13.66
C LEU A 676 -15.55 -10.65 -14.79
N ARG A 677 -14.30 -11.10 -14.58
CA ARG A 677 -13.60 -11.97 -15.56
C ARG A 677 -14.37 -13.27 -15.83
N MET A 678 -14.93 -13.90 -14.79
CA MET A 678 -15.75 -15.10 -14.97
C MET A 678 -17.01 -14.84 -15.79
N ILE A 679 -17.69 -13.71 -15.57
CA ILE A 679 -18.89 -13.34 -16.33
C ILE A 679 -18.52 -13.06 -17.80
N ARG A 680 -17.39 -12.40 -18.06
CA ARG A 680 -16.89 -12.15 -19.42
C ARG A 680 -16.49 -13.45 -20.13
N ALA A 681 -15.82 -14.36 -19.43
CA ALA A 681 -15.42 -15.66 -19.97
C ALA A 681 -16.62 -16.60 -20.21
N THR A 682 -17.70 -16.46 -19.45
CA THR A 682 -18.90 -17.29 -19.55
C THR A 682 -20.15 -16.42 -19.48
N PRO A 683 -20.51 -15.68 -20.57
CA PRO A 683 -21.72 -14.87 -20.60
C PRO A 683 -22.96 -15.72 -20.33
N GLY A 684 -23.85 -15.23 -19.46
CA GLY A 684 -25.03 -15.98 -18.99
C GLY A 684 -24.80 -16.92 -17.82
N ILE A 685 -23.63 -16.88 -17.18
CA ILE A 685 -23.36 -17.61 -15.93
C ILE A 685 -24.34 -17.17 -14.83
N THR A 686 -24.74 -18.10 -13.97
CA THR A 686 -25.68 -17.79 -12.89
C THR A 686 -24.97 -17.27 -11.64
N ARG A 687 -25.66 -16.43 -10.83
CA ARG A 687 -25.14 -16.00 -9.52
C ARG A 687 -24.77 -17.19 -8.64
N ALA A 688 -25.60 -18.22 -8.62
CA ALA A 688 -25.36 -19.44 -7.83
C ALA A 688 -24.11 -20.19 -8.25
N GLU A 689 -23.82 -20.22 -9.54
CA GLU A 689 -22.62 -20.89 -10.05
C GLU A 689 -21.34 -20.13 -9.71
N ILE A 690 -21.35 -18.79 -9.80
CA ILE A 690 -20.25 -17.94 -9.39
C ILE A 690 -19.98 -18.11 -7.88
N MET A 691 -21.03 -18.07 -7.06
CA MET A 691 -20.92 -18.26 -5.61
C MET A 691 -20.28 -19.61 -5.27
N ARG A 692 -20.74 -20.68 -5.94
CA ARG A 692 -20.20 -22.03 -5.73
C ARG A 692 -18.73 -22.14 -6.16
N ARG A 693 -18.36 -21.65 -7.34
CA ARG A 693 -17.01 -21.71 -7.86
C ARG A 693 -16.00 -20.90 -7.06
N ASN A 694 -16.45 -19.84 -6.37
CA ASN A 694 -15.59 -18.98 -5.57
C ASN A 694 -15.80 -19.16 -4.06
N HIS A 695 -16.60 -20.10 -3.62
CA HIS A 695 -16.93 -20.35 -2.21
C HIS A 695 -17.42 -19.10 -1.45
N ILE A 696 -18.14 -18.20 -2.16
CA ILE A 696 -18.62 -16.94 -1.61
C ILE A 696 -19.97 -17.14 -0.93
N GLN A 697 -20.11 -16.62 0.28
CA GLN A 697 -21.40 -16.59 0.98
C GLN A 697 -22.36 -15.57 0.33
N SER A 698 -23.67 -15.70 0.61
CA SER A 698 -24.72 -14.93 -0.05
C SER A 698 -24.60 -13.40 0.17
N VAL A 699 -24.18 -12.94 1.35
CA VAL A 699 -24.07 -11.51 1.66
C VAL A 699 -22.90 -10.86 0.92
N PRO A 700 -21.65 -11.35 0.99
CA PRO A 700 -20.55 -10.82 0.18
C PRO A 700 -20.82 -10.91 -1.32
N ALA A 701 -21.42 -12.00 -1.80
CA ALA A 701 -21.74 -12.16 -3.21
C ALA A 701 -22.74 -11.11 -3.71
N ARG A 702 -23.75 -10.77 -2.88
CA ARG A 702 -24.72 -9.73 -3.20
C ARG A 702 -24.02 -8.37 -3.39
N ILE A 703 -23.14 -8.00 -2.49
CA ILE A 703 -22.36 -6.75 -2.58
C ILE A 703 -21.57 -6.71 -3.88
N VAL A 704 -20.89 -7.80 -4.25
CA VAL A 704 -20.12 -7.89 -5.51
C VAL A 704 -21.01 -7.72 -6.73
N PHE A 705 -22.14 -8.42 -6.79
CA PHE A 705 -23.04 -8.33 -7.94
C PHE A 705 -23.72 -6.97 -8.05
N ASP A 706 -24.18 -6.42 -6.93
CA ASP A 706 -24.82 -5.11 -6.88
C ASP A 706 -23.80 -4.03 -7.31
N THR A 707 -22.57 -4.09 -6.83
CA THR A 707 -21.48 -3.20 -7.25
C THR A 707 -21.20 -3.30 -8.77
N LEU A 708 -21.13 -4.50 -9.33
CA LEU A 708 -20.90 -4.68 -10.77
C LEU A 708 -22.07 -4.18 -11.64
N ILE A 709 -23.29 -4.30 -11.14
CA ILE A 709 -24.50 -3.79 -11.81
C ILE A 709 -24.56 -2.27 -11.73
N GLU A 710 -24.34 -1.70 -10.53
CA GLU A 710 -24.31 -0.25 -10.29
C GLU A 710 -23.20 0.46 -11.09
N ARG A 711 -22.08 -0.23 -11.33
CA ARG A 711 -21.00 0.23 -12.21
C ARG A 711 -21.28 0.01 -13.69
N GLY A 712 -22.43 -0.53 -14.08
CA GLY A 712 -22.77 -0.79 -15.48
C GLY A 712 -21.88 -1.82 -16.18
N LEU A 713 -21.08 -2.60 -15.44
CA LEU A 713 -20.14 -3.58 -16.01
C LEU A 713 -20.80 -4.91 -16.37
N ILE A 714 -21.96 -5.19 -15.76
CA ILE A 714 -22.75 -6.37 -16.05
C ILE A 714 -24.24 -6.04 -16.06
N THR A 715 -24.99 -6.82 -16.84
CA THR A 715 -26.44 -6.83 -16.82
C THR A 715 -26.96 -8.15 -16.27
N GLN A 716 -28.11 -8.12 -15.60
CA GLN A 716 -28.77 -9.31 -15.13
C GLN A 716 -30.11 -9.52 -15.82
N LYS A 717 -30.39 -10.77 -16.21
CA LYS A 717 -31.69 -11.16 -16.77
C LYS A 717 -32.30 -12.28 -15.93
N SER A 718 -33.59 -12.19 -15.66
CA SER A 718 -34.29 -13.24 -14.91
C SER A 718 -34.28 -14.55 -15.71
N ALA A 719 -33.98 -15.67 -15.04
CA ALA A 719 -33.95 -16.99 -15.63
C ALA A 719 -34.47 -18.03 -14.62
N GLY A 720 -35.75 -18.34 -14.68
CA GLY A 720 -36.40 -19.24 -13.74
C GLY A 720 -36.40 -18.69 -12.32
N ARG A 721 -35.82 -19.45 -11.36
CA ARG A 721 -35.72 -19.03 -9.94
C ARG A 721 -34.49 -18.21 -9.62
N GLY A 722 -33.72 -17.73 -10.62
CA GLY A 722 -32.48 -17.02 -10.41
C GLY A 722 -32.19 -15.96 -11.47
N TYR A 723 -30.97 -15.44 -11.45
CA TYR A 723 -30.51 -14.46 -12.42
C TYR A 723 -29.31 -15.00 -13.20
N LYS A 724 -29.27 -14.73 -14.49
CA LYS A 724 -28.10 -14.89 -15.36
C LYS A 724 -27.45 -13.55 -15.55
N LEU A 725 -26.11 -13.54 -15.58
CA LEU A 725 -25.27 -12.34 -15.66
C LEU A 725 -24.57 -12.28 -17.02
N TRP A 726 -24.54 -11.09 -17.59
CA TRP A 726 -23.94 -10.83 -18.90
C TRP A 726 -23.03 -9.62 -18.77
N PRO A 727 -21.85 -9.60 -19.42
CA PRO A 727 -21.06 -8.39 -19.50
C PRO A 727 -21.81 -7.34 -20.35
N VAL A 728 -21.61 -6.06 -20.03
CA VAL A 728 -22.11 -4.93 -20.85
C VAL A 728 -21.18 -4.68 -21.99
#